data_11c2c1b0b4658ce23ca5b68d938b3e71
#
_entry.id   11c2c1b0b4658ce23ca5b68d938b3e71
#
_cell.length_a   1.000
_cell.length_b   1.000
_cell.length_c   1.000
_cell.angle_alpha   90.00
_cell.angle_beta   90.00
_cell.angle_gamma   90.00
#
_symmetry.space_group_name_H-M   'P 1'
#
loop_
_entity.id
_entity.type
_entity.pdbx_description
1 polymer ?
#
loop_
_entity_poly.entity_id
_entity_poly.type
_entity_poly.pdbx_seq_one_letter_code
_entity_poly.pdbx_strand_id
1 'polypeptide(L)'
;MIKRFTLFMSSLALMASAAIAGGNYTYDIIGTTFKVDTLFHAKVGPGTTQTSLLFTGPTYNLRAFYLTIDLATPNVSIRTVAGNDEVAGGERTSSMAQRHSKDGLQYFGGVNGDFFVTSGTTMRGVSTVGTPINACIVDGEIYKTSESWKQFAVDTNGVPFIGLASFTKGTAVCGDNTVRYSGVNVSSPSNAVTLYTPRYYGGTDMKTSNMAEVTVKLADGEKCEAGRSCKMIVTSEPSEAGDMDIPTDGFVLHGRGTSTSGFSTSAYNFVKNLKVGDVVTLNSVVTIDGEQIVPQQMISGNPRIAGNGETLDTEGERGDASGYHPRTAIGYGDNKSKVIMLVVDGRSSISNGARTSQVADIMRYAGATDAINLDGGGSSTLYTQALGIRNVPSDGSERSDGNAIFAVCDAPEDNEVAEIRFVDWAMQFPKYGIYVPKFYGYNKYGMLIDTDLKGAKLSCPAELGYVKEDGVTFVGNGSGTYALSATYNGITASIPVTIVPSEEVKMAHESIINDGYHEYTVEVKSKVLEDYMLLDAEALTWSSSDASIVEIDAQKGILKGVANGEAFVKGSLNDFESEMKVIVEKPSARYMPLETAIAPSSWTVNQVGGTGSLSTLGDGLRYTYTGKSSRAPYIKFSRNIKVYSLPDTLRLRINPGDAPVNKVQFYMESANGVKENITVSATALEPNKESVIDLATDSWCNISDISSFPITLGYIYLTMGASTSGKEYTIDMPGIEAVYDAVKETGGVGAVDADKQSFVIAPNPVKRGADVEVKLAGASAVKIFDIAGALIAEKAVEGDTCRFSTAALSAGAYIVTVETATGSKASAKLIVK
;
A
#
# COMPACT_ATOMS: atom_id res chain seq x y z
N MET A 1 -20.56 -21.18 39.81
CA MET A 1 -20.49 -20.84 38.39
C MET A 1 -19.72 -19.55 38.12
N ILE A 2 -19.86 -18.50 38.93
CA ILE A 2 -19.18 -17.19 38.73
C ILE A 2 -17.64 -17.23 38.88
N LYS A 3 -17.05 -18.07 39.75
CA LYS A 3 -15.58 -18.17 39.92
C LYS A 3 -14.83 -18.86 38.76
N ARG A 4 -15.50 -19.66 37.92
CA ARG A 4 -14.86 -20.28 36.74
C ARG A 4 -14.88 -19.36 35.50
N PHE A 5 -15.83 -18.43 35.42
CA PHE A 5 -15.92 -17.49 34.31
C PHE A 5 -14.85 -16.38 34.39
N THR A 6 -14.56 -15.90 35.64
CA THR A 6 -13.52 -14.87 35.85
C THR A 6 -12.10 -15.41 35.59
N LEU A 7 -11.86 -16.72 35.78
CA LEU A 7 -10.56 -17.34 35.50
C LEU A 7 -10.33 -17.54 33.98
N PHE A 8 -11.40 -17.74 33.19
CA PHE A 8 -11.30 -17.92 31.74
C PHE A 8 -11.05 -16.58 31.02
N MET A 9 -11.68 -15.49 31.47
CA MET A 9 -11.40 -14.14 30.91
C MET A 9 -9.99 -13.64 31.27
N SER A 10 -9.48 -13.93 32.47
CA SER A 10 -8.11 -13.58 32.83
C SER A 10 -7.06 -14.40 32.07
N SER A 11 -7.37 -15.66 31.71
CA SER A 11 -6.46 -16.47 30.90
C SER A 11 -6.43 -16.06 29.44
N LEU A 12 -7.54 -15.62 28.85
CA LEU A 12 -7.58 -15.14 27.45
C LEU A 12 -6.87 -13.78 27.30
N ALA A 13 -7.05 -12.88 28.25
CA ALA A 13 -6.30 -11.62 28.29
C ALA A 13 -4.80 -11.83 28.54
N LEU A 14 -4.43 -12.83 29.34
CA LEU A 14 -3.02 -13.23 29.55
C LEU A 14 -2.43 -13.90 28.31
N MET A 15 -3.21 -14.70 27.57
CA MET A 15 -2.76 -15.35 26.35
C MET A 15 -2.55 -14.34 25.22
N ALA A 16 -3.44 -13.34 25.05
CA ALA A 16 -3.23 -12.25 24.09
C ALA A 16 -2.00 -11.40 24.43
N SER A 17 -1.76 -11.13 25.73
CA SER A 17 -0.57 -10.40 26.19
C SER A 17 0.73 -11.21 26.01
N ALA A 18 0.70 -12.53 26.11
CA ALA A 18 1.88 -13.39 25.90
C ALA A 18 2.27 -13.50 24.41
N ALA A 19 1.28 -13.58 23.52
CA ALA A 19 1.51 -13.53 22.05
C ALA A 19 2.03 -12.16 21.59
N ILE A 20 1.64 -11.08 22.26
CA ILE A 20 2.10 -9.71 21.99
C ILE A 20 3.55 -9.51 22.47
N ALA A 21 4.03 -10.26 23.46
CA ALA A 21 5.34 -10.08 24.06
C ALA A 21 6.51 -10.86 23.41
N GLY A 22 6.32 -11.48 22.22
CA GLY A 22 7.41 -12.19 21.51
C GLY A 22 7.88 -13.47 22.19
N GLY A 23 7.03 -14.10 23.02
CA GLY A 23 7.34 -15.41 23.64
C GLY A 23 7.08 -16.56 22.67
N ASN A 24 7.64 -17.75 22.96
CA ASN A 24 7.34 -19.01 22.26
C ASN A 24 5.89 -19.46 22.55
N TYR A 25 4.92 -18.65 22.06
CA TYR A 25 3.51 -18.96 22.22
C TYR A 25 3.05 -19.90 21.12
N THR A 26 2.36 -20.98 21.51
CA THR A 26 1.77 -21.93 20.57
C THR A 26 0.26 -21.97 20.72
N TYR A 27 -0.43 -22.24 19.62
CA TYR A 27 -1.86 -22.41 19.57
C TYR A 27 -2.23 -23.61 18.69
N ASP A 28 -3.19 -24.40 19.17
CA ASP A 28 -3.67 -25.55 18.41
C ASP A 28 -4.83 -25.16 17.51
N ILE A 29 -4.65 -25.38 16.20
CA ILE A 29 -5.69 -25.18 15.18
C ILE A 29 -6.01 -26.56 14.60
N ILE A 30 -7.21 -27.06 14.88
CA ILE A 30 -7.69 -28.38 14.42
C ILE A 30 -6.65 -29.46 14.61
N GLY A 31 -6.16 -29.62 15.85
CA GLY A 31 -5.22 -30.67 16.23
C GLY A 31 -3.78 -30.52 15.69
N THR A 32 -3.46 -29.36 15.11
CA THR A 32 -2.09 -29.02 14.70
C THR A 32 -1.60 -27.87 15.56
N THR A 33 -0.47 -28.05 16.23
CA THR A 33 0.16 -27.01 17.04
C THR A 33 0.99 -26.08 16.16
N PHE A 34 0.70 -24.78 16.21
CA PHE A 34 1.40 -23.71 15.52
C PHE A 34 2.14 -22.83 16.52
N LYS A 35 3.35 -22.39 16.17
CA LYS A 35 3.97 -21.21 16.79
C LYS A 35 3.22 -19.98 16.28
N VAL A 36 2.92 -19.03 17.17
CA VAL A 36 2.20 -17.81 16.82
C VAL A 36 3.10 -16.60 17.03
N ASP A 37 3.38 -15.92 15.94
CA ASP A 37 4.12 -14.66 15.95
C ASP A 37 3.17 -13.50 15.61
N THR A 38 3.17 -12.46 16.44
CA THR A 38 2.40 -11.23 16.16
C THR A 38 3.23 -10.32 15.29
N LEU A 39 2.80 -10.13 14.03
CA LEU A 39 3.48 -9.27 13.06
C LEU A 39 3.06 -7.79 13.16
N PHE A 40 1.86 -7.55 13.65
CA PHE A 40 1.30 -6.19 13.80
C PHE A 40 0.17 -6.21 14.83
N HIS A 41 0.12 -5.20 15.68
CA HIS A 41 -0.97 -5.00 16.63
C HIS A 41 -1.07 -3.52 16.98
N ALA A 42 -2.06 -2.82 16.42
CA ALA A 42 -2.26 -1.41 16.70
C ALA A 42 -3.73 -0.99 16.61
N LYS A 43 -4.10 0.07 17.32
CA LYS A 43 -5.35 0.79 17.12
C LYS A 43 -5.33 1.42 15.71
N VAL A 44 -6.38 1.20 14.92
CA VAL A 44 -6.49 1.73 13.54
C VAL A 44 -7.68 2.67 13.36
N GLY A 45 -8.49 2.82 14.41
CA GLY A 45 -9.65 3.70 14.45
C GLY A 45 -10.33 3.66 15.81
N PRO A 46 -11.45 4.38 15.99
CA PRO A 46 -12.20 4.37 17.24
C PRO A 46 -12.58 2.96 17.65
N GLY A 47 -12.30 2.58 18.90
CA GLY A 47 -12.61 1.25 19.43
C GLY A 47 -12.10 0.06 18.58
N THR A 48 -11.22 0.30 17.63
CA THR A 48 -10.83 -0.72 16.66
C THR A 48 -9.33 -0.96 16.67
N THR A 49 -8.96 -2.23 16.85
CA THR A 49 -7.58 -2.71 16.77
C THR A 49 -7.42 -3.65 15.59
N GLN A 50 -6.34 -3.49 14.82
CA GLN A 50 -5.93 -4.45 13.79
C GLN A 50 -4.80 -5.31 14.35
N THR A 51 -4.91 -6.62 14.15
CA THR A 51 -3.86 -7.59 14.47
C THR A 51 -3.50 -8.40 13.24
N SER A 52 -2.20 -8.64 13.04
CA SER A 52 -1.69 -9.57 12.03
C SER A 52 -0.85 -10.64 12.71
N LEU A 53 -1.10 -11.91 12.40
CA LEU A 53 -0.45 -13.07 12.99
C LEU A 53 0.16 -13.94 11.91
N LEU A 54 1.30 -14.55 12.24
CA LEU A 54 1.86 -15.67 11.51
C LEU A 54 1.78 -16.92 12.40
N PHE A 55 1.06 -17.90 11.92
CA PHE A 55 1.01 -19.23 12.51
C PHE A 55 1.98 -20.14 11.75
N THR A 56 3.10 -20.49 12.36
CA THR A 56 4.12 -21.38 11.78
C THR A 56 3.88 -22.80 12.25
N GLY A 57 3.47 -23.65 11.33
CA GLY A 57 3.22 -25.07 11.59
C GLY A 57 4.34 -25.97 11.09
N PRO A 58 4.26 -27.28 11.39
CA PRO A 58 5.29 -28.24 11.01
C PRO A 58 5.38 -28.49 9.49
N THR A 59 4.29 -28.26 8.74
CA THR A 59 4.21 -28.55 7.30
C THR A 59 3.71 -27.39 6.45
N TYR A 60 3.06 -26.40 7.05
CA TYR A 60 2.51 -25.22 6.36
C TYR A 60 2.31 -24.07 7.34
N ASN A 61 2.19 -22.87 6.80
CA ASN A 61 1.99 -21.65 7.56
C ASN A 61 0.65 -21.01 7.21
N LEU A 62 0.09 -20.22 8.16
CA LEU A 62 -1.10 -19.41 7.99
C LEU A 62 -0.78 -17.97 8.40
N ARG A 63 -1.09 -17.01 7.55
CA ARG A 63 -0.99 -15.59 7.85
C ARG A 63 -2.38 -14.99 7.96
N ALA A 64 -2.74 -14.52 9.14
CA ALA A 64 -4.07 -14.00 9.46
C ALA A 64 -4.02 -12.52 9.80
N PHE A 65 -5.06 -11.79 9.41
CA PHE A 65 -5.26 -10.37 9.65
C PHE A 65 -6.68 -10.18 10.16
N TYR A 66 -6.86 -9.50 11.27
CA TYR A 66 -8.22 -9.23 11.75
C TYR A 66 -8.37 -7.86 12.40
N LEU A 67 -9.58 -7.33 12.31
CA LEU A 67 -10.05 -6.18 13.05
C LEU A 67 -10.91 -6.67 14.22
N THR A 68 -10.69 -6.12 15.42
CA THR A 68 -11.59 -6.24 16.56
C THR A 68 -12.21 -4.87 16.79
N ILE A 69 -13.53 -4.77 16.65
CA ILE A 69 -14.30 -3.53 16.70
C ILE A 69 -15.19 -3.58 17.96
N ASP A 70 -15.02 -2.63 18.87
CA ASP A 70 -15.85 -2.46 20.06
C ASP A 70 -17.04 -1.55 19.76
N LEU A 71 -18.23 -2.13 19.66
CA LEU A 71 -19.48 -1.43 19.36
C LEU A 71 -19.97 -0.51 20.49
N ALA A 72 -19.40 -0.63 21.70
CA ALA A 72 -19.70 0.29 22.79
C ALA A 72 -18.97 1.64 22.64
N THR A 73 -18.00 1.74 21.72
CA THR A 73 -17.29 2.98 21.43
C THR A 73 -18.22 4.00 20.78
N PRO A 74 -18.31 5.24 21.28
CA PRO A 74 -19.14 6.28 20.67
C PRO A 74 -18.78 6.52 19.20
N ASN A 75 -19.79 6.81 18.38
CA ASN A 75 -19.67 7.10 16.95
C ASN A 75 -19.11 5.93 16.11
N VAL A 76 -19.15 4.69 16.62
CA VAL A 76 -18.75 3.49 15.88
C VAL A 76 -19.96 2.68 15.49
N SER A 77 -20.06 2.29 14.24
CA SER A 77 -21.10 1.41 13.71
C SER A 77 -20.53 0.46 12.66
N ILE A 78 -21.30 -0.57 12.34
CA ILE A 78 -21.00 -1.49 11.23
C ILE A 78 -21.94 -1.17 10.08
N ARG A 79 -21.40 -0.99 8.86
CA ARG A 79 -22.20 -0.70 7.65
C ARG A 79 -21.82 -1.59 6.48
N THR A 80 -22.82 -2.00 5.72
CA THR A 80 -22.67 -2.66 4.43
C THR A 80 -22.62 -1.64 3.30
N VAL A 81 -21.83 -1.90 2.27
CA VAL A 81 -21.82 -1.12 1.02
C VAL A 81 -21.97 -2.08 -0.15
N ALA A 82 -22.92 -1.83 -1.04
CA ALA A 82 -23.04 -2.53 -2.31
C ALA A 82 -22.14 -1.89 -3.36
N GLY A 83 -21.55 -2.72 -4.24
CA GLY A 83 -20.69 -2.22 -5.32
C GLY A 83 -21.47 -1.26 -6.23
N ASN A 84 -20.94 -0.06 -6.45
CA ASN A 84 -21.57 1.02 -7.22
C ASN A 84 -23.00 1.40 -6.78
N ASP A 85 -23.40 1.01 -5.56
CA ASP A 85 -24.77 1.16 -5.02
C ASP A 85 -25.86 0.47 -5.88
N GLU A 86 -25.52 -0.61 -6.56
CA GLU A 86 -26.39 -1.39 -7.42
C GLU A 86 -26.44 -2.86 -6.98
N VAL A 87 -27.47 -3.59 -7.40
CA VAL A 87 -27.56 -5.04 -7.15
C VAL A 87 -26.49 -5.79 -7.94
N ALA A 88 -26.19 -5.36 -9.19
CA ALA A 88 -25.12 -5.92 -10.02
C ALA A 88 -23.98 -4.92 -10.16
N GLY A 89 -23.31 -4.63 -9.06
CA GLY A 89 -22.19 -3.68 -9.05
C GLY A 89 -20.91 -4.35 -8.58
N GLY A 90 -19.87 -4.43 -9.45
CA GLY A 90 -18.56 -4.88 -9.01
C GLY A 90 -17.67 -3.70 -8.65
N GLU A 91 -17.19 -3.63 -7.40
CA GLU A 91 -16.33 -2.55 -6.92
C GLU A 91 -15.30 -3.10 -5.93
N ARG A 92 -14.08 -2.51 -5.86
CA ARG A 92 -13.06 -2.90 -4.88
C ARG A 92 -13.48 -2.48 -3.48
N THR A 93 -13.14 -3.28 -2.47
CA THR A 93 -13.41 -2.97 -1.06
C THR A 93 -12.86 -1.58 -0.67
N SER A 94 -11.62 -1.26 -1.05
CA SER A 94 -11.04 0.06 -0.78
C SER A 94 -11.78 1.20 -1.48
N SER A 95 -12.26 0.99 -2.71
CA SER A 95 -13.00 2.00 -3.48
C SER A 95 -14.38 2.26 -2.89
N MET A 96 -15.09 1.21 -2.43
CA MET A 96 -16.36 1.33 -1.71
C MET A 96 -16.20 2.20 -0.46
N ALA A 97 -15.14 1.94 0.35
CA ALA A 97 -14.86 2.74 1.54
C ALA A 97 -14.58 4.21 1.20
N GLN A 98 -13.74 4.47 0.19
CA GLN A 98 -13.38 5.83 -0.24
C GLN A 98 -14.59 6.59 -0.77
N ARG A 99 -15.43 5.95 -1.58
CA ARG A 99 -16.63 6.57 -2.20
C ARG A 99 -17.68 6.97 -1.16
N HIS A 100 -17.80 6.21 -0.07
CA HIS A 100 -18.77 6.48 0.99
C HIS A 100 -18.22 7.36 2.11
N SER A 101 -16.88 7.50 2.21
CA SER A 101 -16.27 8.38 3.21
C SER A 101 -16.44 9.85 2.85
N LYS A 102 -16.82 10.66 3.83
CA LYS A 102 -16.96 12.11 3.76
C LYS A 102 -16.86 12.70 5.17
N ASP A 103 -16.81 14.02 5.29
CA ASP A 103 -16.80 14.72 6.56
C ASP A 103 -17.95 14.28 7.47
N GLY A 104 -17.64 13.85 8.69
CA GLY A 104 -18.59 13.30 9.65
C GLY A 104 -19.08 11.89 9.33
N LEU A 105 -18.45 11.18 8.40
CA LEU A 105 -18.75 9.77 8.11
C LEU A 105 -17.56 9.10 7.44
N GLN A 106 -16.79 8.31 8.18
CA GLN A 106 -15.56 7.67 7.70
C GLN A 106 -15.66 6.15 7.75
N TYR A 107 -15.49 5.49 6.60
CA TYR A 107 -15.41 4.03 6.46
C TYR A 107 -13.96 3.61 6.66
N PHE A 108 -13.54 3.43 7.91
CA PHE A 108 -12.12 3.40 8.28
C PHE A 108 -11.49 2.00 8.33
N GLY A 109 -12.29 0.94 8.26
CA GLY A 109 -11.78 -0.44 8.22
C GLY A 109 -12.86 -1.42 7.77
N GLY A 110 -12.51 -2.48 7.03
CA GLY A 110 -13.50 -3.44 6.59
C GLY A 110 -12.92 -4.58 5.76
N VAL A 111 -13.82 -5.48 5.34
CA VAL A 111 -13.49 -6.65 4.50
C VAL A 111 -14.49 -6.78 3.36
N ASN A 112 -14.11 -7.53 2.29
CA ASN A 112 -15.04 -7.95 1.25
C ASN A 112 -16.18 -8.77 1.83
N GLY A 113 -17.33 -8.79 1.15
CA GLY A 113 -18.57 -9.39 1.64
C GLY A 113 -18.93 -10.72 1.01
N ASP A 114 -20.09 -10.73 0.37
CA ASP A 114 -20.77 -11.91 -0.16
C ASP A 114 -20.01 -12.58 -1.32
N PHE A 115 -20.27 -13.88 -1.48
CA PHE A 115 -20.13 -14.53 -2.79
C PHE A 115 -21.08 -13.86 -3.78
N PHE A 116 -20.62 -13.68 -5.01
CA PHE A 116 -21.38 -12.97 -6.04
C PHE A 116 -21.37 -13.68 -7.39
N VAL A 117 -22.28 -13.28 -8.27
CA VAL A 117 -22.39 -13.79 -9.65
C VAL A 117 -21.19 -13.32 -10.46
N THR A 118 -20.43 -14.25 -11.03
CA THR A 118 -19.22 -13.98 -11.81
C THR A 118 -19.45 -13.94 -13.33
N SER A 119 -20.62 -14.35 -13.80
CA SER A 119 -20.99 -14.31 -15.23
C SER A 119 -22.52 -14.37 -15.38
N GLY A 120 -23.03 -13.81 -16.45
CA GLY A 120 -24.46 -13.83 -16.80
C GLY A 120 -24.96 -12.49 -17.28
N THR A 121 -26.13 -12.56 -17.94
CA THR A 121 -26.86 -11.38 -18.41
C THR A 121 -28.36 -11.60 -18.22
N THR A 122 -29.10 -10.51 -18.04
CA THR A 122 -30.57 -10.49 -18.08
C THR A 122 -31.12 -10.77 -19.49
N MET A 123 -32.45 -10.93 -19.64
CA MET A 123 -33.12 -11.00 -20.94
C MET A 123 -32.82 -9.79 -21.83
N ARG A 124 -32.51 -8.64 -21.24
CA ARG A 124 -32.17 -7.38 -21.95
C ARG A 124 -30.66 -7.27 -22.26
N GLY A 125 -29.87 -8.29 -21.92
CA GLY A 125 -28.42 -8.27 -22.12
C GLY A 125 -27.64 -7.42 -21.10
N VAL A 126 -28.27 -6.98 -19.99
CA VAL A 126 -27.59 -6.27 -18.89
C VAL A 126 -26.78 -7.27 -18.07
N SER A 127 -25.53 -6.94 -17.74
CA SER A 127 -24.67 -7.81 -16.94
C SER A 127 -25.23 -8.04 -15.54
N THR A 128 -25.22 -9.29 -15.07
CA THR A 128 -25.57 -9.65 -13.68
C THR A 128 -24.34 -9.86 -12.80
N VAL A 129 -23.14 -9.62 -13.32
CA VAL A 129 -21.87 -9.76 -12.58
C VAL A 129 -21.83 -8.79 -11.40
N GLY A 130 -21.39 -9.28 -10.23
CA GLY A 130 -21.38 -8.50 -9.00
C GLY A 130 -22.65 -8.67 -8.13
N THR A 131 -23.72 -9.29 -8.66
CA THR A 131 -24.93 -9.56 -7.85
C THR A 131 -24.59 -10.48 -6.67
N PRO A 132 -24.84 -10.07 -5.39
CA PRO A 132 -24.70 -10.97 -4.24
C PRO A 132 -25.52 -12.24 -4.42
N ILE A 133 -24.95 -13.40 -4.08
CA ILE A 133 -25.68 -14.68 -4.22
C ILE A 133 -26.90 -14.68 -3.32
N ASN A 134 -26.83 -14.10 -2.12
CA ASN A 134 -27.88 -14.12 -1.12
C ASN A 134 -28.36 -12.72 -0.69
N ALA A 135 -28.94 -12.63 0.51
CA ALA A 135 -29.55 -11.41 1.01
C ALA A 135 -28.53 -10.31 1.29
N CYS A 136 -28.88 -9.10 0.85
CA CYS A 136 -28.08 -7.89 1.08
C CYS A 136 -29.02 -6.73 1.50
N ILE A 137 -28.70 -6.08 2.64
CA ILE A 137 -29.41 -4.89 3.14
C ILE A 137 -28.36 -3.82 3.47
N VAL A 138 -28.61 -2.62 2.97
CA VAL A 138 -27.76 -1.45 3.17
C VAL A 138 -28.60 -0.32 3.78
N ASP A 139 -28.24 0.14 4.97
CA ASP A 139 -28.94 1.22 5.70
C ASP A 139 -30.49 1.04 5.73
N GLY A 140 -30.94 -0.20 5.94
CA GLY A 140 -32.35 -0.59 5.97
C GLY A 140 -32.97 -0.84 4.59
N GLU A 141 -32.38 -0.39 3.48
CA GLU A 141 -32.84 -0.68 2.12
C GLU A 141 -32.51 -2.13 1.73
N ILE A 142 -33.51 -2.89 1.27
CA ILE A 142 -33.30 -4.25 0.80
C ILE A 142 -32.79 -4.21 -0.64
N TYR A 143 -31.52 -4.52 -0.85
CA TYR A 143 -30.94 -4.68 -2.19
C TYR A 143 -31.36 -6.01 -2.81
N LYS A 144 -31.40 -7.05 -2.00
CA LYS A 144 -31.81 -8.38 -2.43
C LYS A 144 -32.27 -9.23 -1.25
N THR A 145 -33.33 -10.05 -1.43
CA THR A 145 -33.73 -11.07 -0.48
C THR A 145 -33.19 -12.44 -0.87
N SER A 146 -32.93 -13.29 0.10
CA SER A 146 -32.67 -14.73 -0.06
C SER A 146 -32.75 -15.43 1.29
N GLU A 147 -33.02 -16.75 1.27
CA GLU A 147 -33.16 -17.58 2.46
C GLU A 147 -32.28 -18.84 2.41
N SER A 148 -31.27 -18.86 1.51
CA SER A 148 -30.51 -20.09 1.24
C SER A 148 -29.29 -20.27 2.13
N TRP A 149 -28.64 -19.19 2.54
CA TRP A 149 -27.37 -19.20 3.33
C TRP A 149 -27.56 -18.41 4.62
N LYS A 150 -26.57 -18.50 5.52
CA LYS A 150 -26.56 -17.71 6.76
C LYS A 150 -26.23 -16.26 6.46
N GLN A 151 -26.71 -15.37 7.31
CA GLN A 151 -26.45 -13.93 7.22
C GLN A 151 -25.77 -13.44 8.49
N PHE A 152 -24.92 -12.44 8.33
CA PHE A 152 -24.54 -11.52 9.37
C PHE A 152 -25.39 -10.26 9.19
N ALA A 153 -26.12 -9.86 10.23
CA ALA A 153 -26.95 -8.67 10.20
C ALA A 153 -26.70 -7.81 11.44
N VAL A 154 -26.96 -6.50 11.29
CA VAL A 154 -26.98 -5.56 12.41
C VAL A 154 -28.34 -4.86 12.44
N ASP A 155 -29.00 -4.86 13.59
CA ASP A 155 -30.33 -4.25 13.76
C ASP A 155 -30.23 -2.71 13.96
N THR A 156 -31.42 -2.07 14.12
CA THR A 156 -31.52 -0.62 14.41
C THR A 156 -30.89 -0.19 15.72
N ASN A 157 -30.57 -1.10 16.63
CA ASN A 157 -29.90 -0.83 17.90
C ASN A 157 -28.39 -1.08 17.82
N GLY A 158 -27.86 -1.44 16.65
CA GLY A 158 -26.45 -1.77 16.45
C GLY A 158 -26.07 -3.18 16.94
N VAL A 159 -27.05 -4.05 17.23
CA VAL A 159 -26.81 -5.40 17.74
C VAL A 159 -26.57 -6.36 16.57
N PRO A 160 -25.44 -7.11 16.56
CA PRO A 160 -25.16 -8.10 15.51
C PRO A 160 -25.89 -9.42 15.74
N PHE A 161 -26.26 -10.07 14.63
CA PHE A 161 -26.91 -11.39 14.58
C PHE A 161 -26.23 -12.27 13.50
N ILE A 162 -26.15 -13.56 13.75
CA ILE A 162 -25.76 -14.57 12.75
C ILE A 162 -26.77 -15.69 12.75
N GLY A 163 -27.40 -15.97 11.59
CA GLY A 163 -28.40 -17.03 11.44
C GLY A 163 -28.98 -17.06 10.05
N LEU A 164 -30.02 -17.87 9.85
CA LEU A 164 -30.77 -17.95 8.60
C LEU A 164 -31.89 -16.89 8.60
N ALA A 165 -31.78 -15.91 7.68
CA ALA A 165 -32.86 -14.94 7.50
C ALA A 165 -34.07 -15.54 6.78
N SER A 166 -35.27 -15.07 7.11
CA SER A 166 -36.49 -15.33 6.37
C SER A 166 -37.28 -14.05 6.15
N PHE A 167 -37.79 -13.91 4.92
CA PHE A 167 -38.63 -12.81 4.44
C PHE A 167 -40.06 -13.26 4.11
N THR A 168 -40.44 -14.50 4.41
CA THR A 168 -41.70 -15.13 3.94
C THR A 168 -42.93 -14.69 4.68
N LYS A 169 -42.82 -14.02 5.83
CA LYS A 169 -43.96 -13.59 6.67
C LYS A 169 -44.51 -12.22 6.27
N GLY A 170 -43.95 -11.56 5.26
CA GLY A 170 -44.43 -10.26 4.77
C GLY A 170 -45.77 -10.36 4.06
N THR A 171 -46.49 -9.23 4.02
CA THR A 171 -47.82 -9.14 3.34
C THR A 171 -47.87 -7.87 2.48
N ALA A 172 -48.60 -7.97 1.36
CA ALA A 172 -49.08 -6.85 0.57
C ALA A 172 -50.59 -6.71 0.74
N VAL A 173 -51.06 -5.51 1.08
CA VAL A 173 -52.47 -5.24 1.42
C VAL A 173 -53.00 -4.08 0.56
N CYS A 174 -54.17 -4.29 -0.08
CA CYS A 174 -54.91 -3.24 -0.76
C CYS A 174 -56.39 -3.42 -0.47
N GLY A 175 -57.04 -2.48 0.23
CA GLY A 175 -58.39 -2.63 0.79
C GLY A 175 -58.47 -3.88 1.67
N ASP A 176 -59.46 -4.75 1.40
CA ASP A 176 -59.66 -6.00 2.15
C ASP A 176 -58.78 -7.17 1.62
N ASN A 177 -58.01 -6.95 0.56
CA ASN A 177 -57.21 -8.00 -0.07
C ASN A 177 -55.80 -8.05 0.56
N THR A 178 -55.42 -9.24 0.99
CA THR A 178 -54.08 -9.47 1.56
C THR A 178 -53.44 -10.68 0.87
N VAL A 179 -52.20 -10.54 0.43
CA VAL A 179 -51.39 -11.60 -0.17
C VAL A 179 -49.98 -11.61 0.41
N ARG A 180 -49.26 -12.71 0.21
CA ARG A 180 -47.86 -12.83 0.65
C ARG A 180 -46.99 -11.87 -0.13
N TYR A 181 -46.14 -11.13 0.59
CA TYR A 181 -45.00 -10.35 0.09
C TYR A 181 -43.72 -10.98 0.60
N SER A 182 -42.82 -11.42 -0.26
CA SER A 182 -41.63 -12.17 0.19
C SER A 182 -40.41 -12.04 -0.68
N GLY A 183 -40.36 -11.10 -1.61
CA GLY A 183 -39.23 -10.93 -2.48
C GLY A 183 -38.89 -9.46 -2.78
N VAL A 184 -37.59 -9.12 -2.80
CA VAL A 184 -37.09 -7.86 -3.33
C VAL A 184 -35.93 -8.19 -4.24
N ASN A 185 -35.99 -7.69 -5.50
CA ASN A 185 -34.93 -7.84 -6.50
C ASN A 185 -34.45 -9.30 -6.70
N VAL A 186 -35.39 -10.21 -6.78
CA VAL A 186 -35.15 -11.65 -6.98
C VAL A 186 -36.15 -12.23 -7.96
N SER A 187 -35.84 -13.38 -8.51
CA SER A 187 -36.81 -14.18 -9.24
C SER A 187 -38.03 -14.44 -8.36
N SER A 188 -39.19 -13.97 -8.81
CA SER A 188 -40.42 -13.96 -7.99
C SER A 188 -40.80 -15.35 -7.47
N PRO A 189 -40.95 -15.54 -6.15
CA PRO A 189 -41.46 -16.79 -5.59
C PRO A 189 -42.89 -17.07 -6.04
N SER A 190 -43.27 -18.34 -6.11
CA SER A 190 -44.62 -18.74 -6.48
C SER A 190 -45.63 -18.24 -5.45
N ASN A 191 -46.76 -17.70 -5.94
CA ASN A 191 -47.84 -17.12 -5.17
C ASN A 191 -47.41 -16.09 -4.13
N ALA A 192 -46.57 -15.14 -4.57
CA ALA A 192 -46.13 -14.02 -3.78
C ALA A 192 -46.05 -12.75 -4.63
N VAL A 193 -46.09 -11.61 -3.96
CA VAL A 193 -45.70 -10.31 -4.51
C VAL A 193 -44.23 -10.13 -4.30
N THR A 194 -43.51 -9.64 -5.33
CA THR A 194 -42.10 -9.24 -5.32
C THR A 194 -42.01 -7.78 -5.68
N LEU A 195 -41.15 -7.04 -4.98
CA LEU A 195 -40.82 -5.65 -5.25
C LEU A 195 -39.55 -5.59 -6.06
N TYR A 196 -39.55 -4.89 -7.17
CA TYR A 196 -38.36 -4.54 -7.92
C TYR A 196 -38.04 -3.05 -7.75
N THR A 197 -36.80 -2.74 -7.33
CA THR A 197 -36.34 -1.37 -7.02
C THR A 197 -35.47 -0.82 -8.13
N PRO A 198 -35.24 0.50 -8.19
CA PRO A 198 -34.30 1.10 -9.15
C PRO A 198 -32.87 0.55 -9.08
N ARG A 199 -32.49 -0.12 -7.98
CA ARG A 199 -31.18 -0.80 -7.82
C ARG A 199 -31.05 -2.06 -8.67
N TYR A 200 -32.14 -2.59 -9.20
CA TYR A 200 -32.13 -3.78 -10.04
C TYR A 200 -31.72 -3.48 -11.48
N TYR A 201 -31.82 -4.40 -12.38
CA TYR A 201 -31.27 -4.37 -13.76
C TYR A 201 -32.01 -3.48 -14.76
N GLY A 202 -32.80 -2.49 -14.32
CA GLY A 202 -33.58 -1.61 -15.18
C GLY A 202 -34.90 -2.20 -15.69
N GLY A 203 -35.07 -3.53 -15.60
CA GLY A 203 -36.30 -4.26 -15.86
C GLY A 203 -36.47 -5.42 -14.87
N THR A 204 -37.68 -5.99 -14.75
CA THR A 204 -37.92 -7.05 -13.76
C THR A 204 -37.25 -8.38 -14.10
N ASP A 205 -36.76 -8.56 -15.33
CA ASP A 205 -36.14 -9.79 -15.85
C ASP A 205 -37.01 -11.02 -15.65
N MET A 206 -38.34 -10.81 -15.62
CA MET A 206 -39.34 -11.84 -15.37
C MET A 206 -40.34 -11.97 -16.53
N LYS A 207 -40.44 -13.17 -17.09
CA LYS A 207 -41.45 -13.50 -18.09
C LYS A 207 -41.93 -14.92 -17.87
N THR A 208 -43.07 -15.06 -17.19
CA THR A 208 -43.66 -16.35 -16.90
C THR A 208 -45.19 -16.29 -17.13
N SER A 209 -45.86 -17.46 -17.24
CA SER A 209 -47.31 -17.50 -17.23
C SER A 209 -47.86 -17.15 -15.84
N ASN A 210 -49.08 -16.61 -15.79
CA ASN A 210 -49.80 -16.25 -14.54
C ASN A 210 -48.99 -15.21 -13.70
N MET A 211 -48.56 -14.12 -14.36
CA MET A 211 -47.95 -12.98 -13.71
C MET A 211 -48.60 -11.67 -14.14
N ALA A 212 -48.54 -10.68 -13.28
CA ALA A 212 -48.93 -9.30 -13.58
C ALA A 212 -47.97 -8.34 -12.89
N GLU A 213 -47.74 -7.19 -13.51
CA GLU A 213 -46.82 -6.15 -13.07
C GLU A 213 -47.50 -4.81 -13.11
N VAL A 214 -47.23 -3.96 -12.12
CA VAL A 214 -47.59 -2.54 -12.09
C VAL A 214 -46.44 -1.68 -11.60
N THR A 215 -46.30 -0.45 -12.11
CA THR A 215 -45.39 0.52 -11.50
C THR A 215 -46.06 1.15 -10.29
N VAL A 216 -45.24 1.41 -9.25
CA VAL A 216 -45.67 2.07 -8.01
C VAL A 216 -44.64 3.09 -7.57
N LYS A 217 -45.04 4.07 -6.75
CA LYS A 217 -44.13 4.97 -6.07
C LYS A 217 -44.50 5.06 -4.59
N LEU A 218 -43.53 5.44 -3.74
CA LEU A 218 -43.77 5.68 -2.33
C LEU A 218 -44.83 6.77 -2.13
N ALA A 219 -45.71 6.62 -1.17
CA ALA A 219 -46.55 7.70 -0.70
C ALA A 219 -45.72 8.76 0.02
N ASP A 220 -46.22 9.99 0.12
CA ASP A 220 -45.49 11.10 0.71
C ASP A 220 -45.02 10.79 2.14
N GLY A 221 -43.71 10.97 2.37
CA GLY A 221 -43.07 10.73 3.67
C GLY A 221 -42.80 9.25 4.01
N GLU A 222 -43.19 8.31 3.17
CA GLU A 222 -42.93 6.88 3.37
C GLU A 222 -41.50 6.50 2.97
N LYS A 223 -40.97 5.44 3.65
CA LYS A 223 -39.71 4.76 3.30
C LYS A 223 -39.93 3.27 3.31
N CYS A 224 -39.37 2.56 2.35
CA CYS A 224 -39.45 1.12 2.28
C CYS A 224 -38.19 0.49 2.91
N GLU A 225 -38.30 0.13 4.19
CA GLU A 225 -37.20 -0.42 4.98
C GLU A 225 -37.49 -1.88 5.38
N ALA A 226 -36.43 -2.67 5.54
CA ALA A 226 -36.47 -4.03 6.01
C ALA A 226 -37.12 -4.12 7.41
N GLY A 227 -38.05 -5.06 7.58
CA GLY A 227 -38.75 -5.26 8.86
C GLY A 227 -39.75 -4.17 9.22
N ARG A 228 -40.10 -3.27 8.29
CA ARG A 228 -41.07 -2.17 8.48
C ARG A 228 -42.14 -2.18 7.39
N SER A 229 -43.22 -1.47 7.65
CA SER A 229 -44.29 -1.27 6.67
C SER A 229 -44.07 0.01 5.88
N CYS A 230 -44.44 0.00 4.59
CA CYS A 230 -44.47 1.20 3.76
C CYS A 230 -45.74 1.20 2.87
N LYS A 231 -46.19 2.40 2.48
CA LYS A 231 -47.32 2.59 1.56
C LYS A 231 -46.80 3.05 0.20
N MET A 232 -47.34 2.42 -0.84
CA MET A 232 -47.05 2.72 -2.23
C MET A 232 -48.33 3.02 -3.00
N ILE A 233 -48.24 3.93 -3.97
CA ILE A 233 -49.35 4.33 -4.84
C ILE A 233 -49.10 3.73 -6.22
N VAL A 234 -50.08 3.06 -6.78
CA VAL A 234 -50.08 2.47 -8.13
C VAL A 234 -50.06 3.59 -9.17
N THR A 235 -49.13 3.51 -10.12
CA THR A 235 -48.93 4.56 -11.13
C THR A 235 -49.16 4.12 -12.57
N SER A 236 -49.33 2.81 -12.82
CA SER A 236 -49.69 2.26 -14.15
C SER A 236 -50.82 1.30 -14.08
N GLU A 237 -51.46 1.07 -15.22
CA GLU A 237 -52.36 -0.08 -15.40
C GLU A 237 -51.57 -1.41 -15.33
N PRO A 238 -52.19 -2.53 -14.89
CA PRO A 238 -51.53 -3.83 -14.84
C PRO A 238 -51.12 -4.33 -16.24
N SER A 239 -49.93 -4.89 -16.34
CA SER A 239 -49.38 -5.54 -17.53
C SER A 239 -49.06 -7.01 -17.27
N GLU A 240 -49.42 -7.89 -18.23
CA GLU A 240 -49.05 -9.31 -18.23
C GLU A 240 -47.94 -9.64 -19.24
N ALA A 241 -47.30 -8.60 -19.84
CA ALA A 241 -46.30 -8.78 -20.86
C ALA A 241 -44.97 -9.31 -20.31
N GLY A 242 -44.69 -9.03 -19.06
CA GLY A 242 -43.43 -9.33 -18.35
C GLY A 242 -42.31 -8.42 -18.70
N ASP A 243 -41.24 -8.47 -17.90
CA ASP A 243 -40.05 -7.70 -18.02
C ASP A 243 -40.34 -6.18 -18.08
N MET A 244 -41.21 -5.71 -17.15
CA MET A 244 -41.59 -4.31 -17.05
C MET A 244 -40.40 -3.43 -16.71
N ASP A 245 -40.32 -2.26 -17.34
CA ASP A 245 -39.34 -1.23 -17.00
C ASP A 245 -39.48 -0.75 -15.57
N ILE A 246 -38.41 -0.67 -14.82
CA ILE A 246 -38.38 -0.13 -13.46
C ILE A 246 -38.13 1.39 -13.56
N PRO A 247 -39.07 2.24 -13.11
CA PRO A 247 -38.89 3.68 -13.10
C PRO A 247 -37.70 4.09 -12.21
N THR A 248 -36.94 5.11 -12.60
CA THR A 248 -35.78 5.62 -11.80
C THR A 248 -36.23 6.24 -10.47
N ASP A 249 -37.47 6.71 -10.38
CA ASP A 249 -38.09 7.34 -9.20
C ASP A 249 -39.27 6.52 -8.64
N GLY A 250 -39.33 5.22 -8.99
CA GLY A 250 -40.42 4.34 -8.63
C GLY A 250 -39.98 2.88 -8.51
N PHE A 251 -40.94 1.99 -8.45
CA PHE A 251 -40.77 0.53 -8.22
C PHE A 251 -41.72 -0.22 -9.13
N VAL A 252 -41.51 -1.54 -9.24
CA VAL A 252 -42.48 -2.45 -9.86
C VAL A 252 -42.94 -3.48 -8.83
N LEU A 253 -44.25 -3.62 -8.68
CA LEU A 253 -44.86 -4.75 -7.98
C LEU A 253 -45.17 -5.86 -8.99
N HIS A 254 -44.58 -7.01 -8.78
CA HIS A 254 -44.77 -8.20 -9.59
C HIS A 254 -45.53 -9.24 -8.77
N GLY A 255 -46.70 -9.64 -9.27
CA GLY A 255 -47.49 -10.72 -8.68
C GLY A 255 -47.40 -11.99 -9.49
N ARG A 256 -46.97 -13.10 -8.89
CA ARG A 256 -46.84 -14.41 -9.56
C ARG A 256 -47.81 -15.43 -8.94
N GLY A 257 -48.57 -16.10 -9.78
CA GLY A 257 -49.36 -17.26 -9.41
C GLY A 257 -48.58 -18.59 -9.42
N THR A 258 -49.20 -19.70 -9.15
CA THR A 258 -48.63 -21.05 -9.29
C THR A 258 -49.08 -21.71 -10.59
N SER A 259 -48.28 -22.58 -11.17
CA SER A 259 -48.55 -23.31 -12.43
C SER A 259 -48.97 -24.76 -12.25
N THR A 260 -49.13 -25.26 -11.00
CA THR A 260 -49.46 -26.67 -10.71
C THR A 260 -50.92 -26.89 -10.35
N SER A 261 -51.44 -28.10 -10.53
CA SER A 261 -52.82 -28.48 -10.19
C SER A 261 -53.11 -28.27 -8.70
N GLY A 262 -53.99 -27.37 -8.38
CA GLY A 262 -54.22 -26.87 -7.01
C GLY A 262 -53.95 -25.38 -6.87
N PHE A 263 -54.13 -24.65 -7.94
CA PHE A 263 -53.75 -23.24 -8.14
C PHE A 263 -54.08 -22.32 -6.98
N SER A 264 -53.07 -21.64 -6.46
CA SER A 264 -53.27 -20.34 -5.83
C SER A 264 -52.83 -19.27 -6.82
N THR A 265 -53.74 -18.45 -7.26
CA THR A 265 -53.50 -17.31 -8.16
C THR A 265 -53.63 -15.97 -7.41
N SER A 266 -53.65 -16.01 -6.08
CA SER A 266 -53.99 -14.85 -5.27
C SER A 266 -53.02 -13.67 -5.50
N ALA A 267 -51.73 -13.90 -5.54
CA ALA A 267 -50.75 -12.81 -5.78
C ALA A 267 -50.82 -12.26 -7.22
N TYR A 268 -50.98 -13.13 -8.23
CA TYR A 268 -51.24 -12.70 -9.62
C TYR A 268 -52.52 -11.87 -9.72
N ASN A 269 -53.67 -12.38 -9.18
CA ASN A 269 -54.93 -11.66 -9.23
C ASN A 269 -54.89 -10.37 -8.40
N PHE A 270 -54.15 -10.36 -7.27
CA PHE A 270 -53.96 -9.16 -6.48
C PHE A 270 -53.40 -8.05 -7.33
N VAL A 271 -52.23 -8.26 -8.00
CA VAL A 271 -51.56 -7.25 -8.83
C VAL A 271 -52.40 -6.95 -10.08
N LYS A 272 -52.98 -7.94 -10.75
CA LYS A 272 -53.78 -7.78 -11.96
C LYS A 272 -55.01 -6.90 -11.74
N ASN A 273 -55.58 -6.85 -10.54
CA ASN A 273 -56.78 -6.09 -10.22
C ASN A 273 -56.50 -4.70 -9.63
N LEU A 274 -55.22 -4.32 -9.42
CA LEU A 274 -54.86 -2.99 -8.97
C LEU A 274 -55.22 -1.95 -10.05
N LYS A 275 -55.54 -0.74 -9.59
CA LYS A 275 -55.86 0.43 -10.46
C LYS A 275 -54.92 1.59 -10.13
N VAL A 276 -54.68 2.44 -11.09
CA VAL A 276 -53.93 3.67 -10.87
C VAL A 276 -54.58 4.48 -9.75
N GLY A 277 -53.74 4.88 -8.76
CA GLY A 277 -54.16 5.57 -7.55
C GLY A 277 -54.44 4.67 -6.35
N ASP A 278 -54.55 3.35 -6.51
CA ASP A 278 -54.69 2.43 -5.38
C ASP A 278 -53.47 2.54 -4.46
N VAL A 279 -53.76 2.42 -3.15
CA VAL A 279 -52.68 2.40 -2.12
C VAL A 279 -52.44 0.95 -1.70
N VAL A 280 -51.21 0.50 -1.93
CA VAL A 280 -50.72 -0.82 -1.48
C VAL A 280 -49.82 -0.62 -0.28
N THR A 281 -50.16 -1.27 0.84
CA THR A 281 -49.30 -1.36 2.03
C THR A 281 -48.46 -2.62 1.95
N LEU A 282 -47.14 -2.47 1.90
CA LEU A 282 -46.17 -3.57 2.02
C LEU A 282 -45.72 -3.67 3.47
N ASN A 283 -45.97 -4.79 4.12
CA ASN A 283 -45.49 -5.10 5.47
C ASN A 283 -44.30 -6.04 5.35
N SER A 284 -43.09 -5.51 5.49
CA SER A 284 -41.87 -6.32 5.50
C SER A 284 -41.69 -6.95 6.90
N VAL A 285 -41.44 -8.25 6.93
CA VAL A 285 -41.10 -8.99 8.16
C VAL A 285 -39.82 -9.75 7.92
N VAL A 286 -38.81 -9.47 8.72
CA VAL A 286 -37.51 -10.14 8.68
C VAL A 286 -37.29 -10.88 9.98
N THR A 287 -36.93 -12.17 9.88
CA THR A 287 -36.52 -12.97 11.04
C THR A 287 -35.14 -13.57 10.80
N ILE A 288 -34.36 -13.74 11.88
CA ILE A 288 -33.14 -14.55 11.86
C ILE A 288 -33.29 -15.69 12.84
N ASP A 289 -33.17 -16.95 12.35
CA ASP A 289 -33.42 -18.18 13.09
C ASP A 289 -34.77 -18.14 13.86
N GLY A 290 -35.79 -17.44 13.28
CA GLY A 290 -37.12 -17.27 13.82
C GLY A 290 -37.33 -16.06 14.72
N GLU A 291 -36.33 -15.41 15.20
CA GLU A 291 -36.36 -14.13 15.95
C GLU A 291 -36.60 -12.96 14.99
N GLN A 292 -37.65 -12.16 15.26
CA GLN A 292 -37.97 -10.99 14.44
C GLN A 292 -37.02 -9.84 14.75
N ILE A 293 -36.40 -9.25 13.71
CA ILE A 293 -35.50 -8.11 13.79
C ILE A 293 -35.89 -7.02 12.78
N VAL A 294 -35.38 -5.83 13.00
CA VAL A 294 -35.39 -4.71 12.03
C VAL A 294 -33.95 -4.46 11.60
N PRO A 295 -33.46 -5.13 10.53
CA PRO A 295 -32.06 -5.05 10.14
C PRO A 295 -31.78 -3.73 9.42
N GLN A 296 -30.67 -3.10 9.78
CA GLN A 296 -30.10 -1.96 9.07
C GLN A 296 -29.04 -2.42 8.07
N GLN A 297 -28.26 -3.44 8.43
CA GLN A 297 -27.18 -3.98 7.62
C GLN A 297 -27.32 -5.49 7.52
N MET A 298 -27.03 -6.05 6.34
CA MET A 298 -27.00 -7.50 6.16
C MET A 298 -26.10 -7.89 5.00
N ILE A 299 -25.23 -8.85 5.24
CA ILE A 299 -24.48 -9.59 4.23
C ILE A 299 -24.65 -11.09 4.49
N SER A 300 -24.35 -11.90 3.49
CA SER A 300 -24.48 -13.35 3.60
C SER A 300 -23.15 -14.07 3.54
N GLY A 301 -23.09 -15.26 4.10
CA GLY A 301 -21.91 -16.10 4.06
C GLY A 301 -22.26 -17.58 4.18
N ASN A 302 -21.29 -18.41 3.87
CA ASN A 302 -21.43 -19.87 3.97
C ASN A 302 -20.06 -20.53 4.05
N PRO A 303 -19.88 -21.48 4.98
CA PRO A 303 -20.83 -21.92 6.05
C PRO A 303 -20.77 -21.00 7.29
N ARG A 304 -21.69 -21.22 8.25
CA ARG A 304 -21.50 -20.78 9.65
C ARG A 304 -20.37 -21.64 10.25
N ILE A 305 -19.29 -21.01 10.67
CA ILE A 305 -18.06 -21.70 11.08
C ILE A 305 -17.86 -21.78 12.59
N ALA A 306 -18.47 -20.87 13.35
CA ALA A 306 -18.49 -20.92 14.81
C ALA A 306 -19.89 -20.60 15.35
N GLY A 307 -20.23 -21.20 16.49
CA GLY A 307 -21.49 -20.97 17.18
C GLY A 307 -21.36 -21.26 18.67
N ASN A 308 -21.86 -20.36 19.52
CA ASN A 308 -21.79 -20.46 20.99
C ASN A 308 -20.37 -20.72 21.52
N GLY A 309 -19.35 -20.20 20.88
CA GLY A 309 -17.94 -20.38 21.27
C GLY A 309 -17.32 -21.70 20.82
N GLU A 310 -18.01 -22.50 20.03
CA GLU A 310 -17.52 -23.78 19.51
C GLU A 310 -17.27 -23.70 17.99
N THR A 311 -16.24 -24.41 17.52
CA THR A 311 -16.01 -24.64 16.09
C THR A 311 -17.03 -25.62 15.57
N LEU A 312 -17.72 -25.26 14.48
CA LEU A 312 -18.68 -26.12 13.82
C LEU A 312 -18.00 -26.99 12.76
N ASP A 313 -18.47 -28.22 12.59
CA ASP A 313 -18.03 -29.08 11.48
C ASP A 313 -18.64 -28.60 10.17
N THR A 314 -17.83 -27.95 9.34
CA THR A 314 -18.25 -27.30 8.10
C THR A 314 -17.66 -27.96 6.85
N GLU A 315 -16.78 -28.95 7.00
CA GLU A 315 -16.07 -29.56 5.85
C GLU A 315 -16.99 -30.37 4.92
N GLY A 316 -18.14 -30.81 5.42
CA GLY A 316 -19.16 -31.49 4.62
C GLY A 316 -20.16 -30.58 3.90
N GLU A 317 -20.22 -29.29 4.23
CA GLU A 317 -21.27 -28.41 3.71
C GLU A 317 -21.02 -27.92 2.28
N ARG A 318 -19.75 -27.80 1.87
CA ARG A 318 -19.33 -27.38 0.52
C ARG A 318 -18.03 -28.07 0.10
N GLY A 319 -17.90 -28.35 -1.20
CA GLY A 319 -16.71 -29.00 -1.75
C GLY A 319 -15.41 -28.18 -1.61
N ASP A 320 -15.50 -26.84 -1.46
CA ASP A 320 -14.35 -25.96 -1.26
C ASP A 320 -14.05 -25.67 0.23
N ALA A 321 -14.91 -26.07 1.15
CA ALA A 321 -14.74 -25.85 2.59
C ALA A 321 -13.48 -26.56 3.15
N SER A 322 -13.17 -27.74 2.65
CA SER A 322 -11.99 -28.53 3.02
C SER A 322 -10.70 -28.10 2.31
N GLY A 323 -10.77 -27.22 1.29
CA GLY A 323 -9.62 -26.75 0.53
C GLY A 323 -8.85 -25.65 1.27
N TYR A 324 -7.53 -25.62 1.02
CA TYR A 324 -6.67 -24.54 1.51
C TYR A 324 -6.75 -23.33 0.56
N HIS A 325 -7.45 -22.28 0.97
CA HIS A 325 -7.67 -21.07 0.18
C HIS A 325 -7.50 -19.83 1.04
N PRO A 326 -7.23 -18.64 0.43
CA PRO A 326 -7.48 -17.39 1.12
C PRO A 326 -8.93 -17.35 1.60
N ARG A 327 -9.18 -16.84 2.79
CA ARG A 327 -10.50 -16.81 3.41
C ARG A 327 -10.82 -15.46 4.00
N THR A 328 -12.09 -15.11 3.97
CA THR A 328 -12.65 -13.96 4.67
C THR A 328 -13.76 -14.46 5.61
N ALA A 329 -13.83 -13.90 6.81
CA ALA A 329 -14.87 -14.23 7.77
C ALA A 329 -15.29 -13.01 8.59
N ILE A 330 -16.54 -13.05 9.10
CA ILE A 330 -17.04 -12.08 10.06
C ILE A 330 -17.74 -12.80 11.21
N GLY A 331 -17.62 -12.22 12.39
CA GLY A 331 -18.26 -12.76 13.58
C GLY A 331 -18.42 -11.72 14.67
N TYR A 332 -19.01 -12.13 15.78
CA TYR A 332 -19.10 -11.32 16.99
C TYR A 332 -18.73 -12.13 18.23
N GLY A 333 -18.36 -11.43 19.28
CA GLY A 333 -18.04 -11.99 20.59
C GLY A 333 -18.40 -11.02 21.72
N ASP A 334 -17.97 -11.37 22.93
CA ASP A 334 -18.15 -10.54 24.15
C ASP A 334 -19.61 -10.08 24.32
N ASN A 335 -20.54 -11.06 24.31
CA ASN A 335 -22.00 -10.81 24.38
C ASN A 335 -22.51 -9.84 23.29
N LYS A 336 -22.01 -9.98 22.06
CA LYS A 336 -22.33 -9.15 20.89
C LYS A 336 -21.84 -7.70 20.95
N SER A 337 -20.99 -7.33 21.90
CA SER A 337 -20.40 -5.98 21.97
C SER A 337 -19.20 -5.81 21.04
N LYS A 338 -18.62 -6.89 20.54
CA LYS A 338 -17.48 -6.85 19.63
C LYS A 338 -17.76 -7.54 18.30
N VAL A 339 -17.39 -6.90 17.19
CA VAL A 339 -17.36 -7.49 15.86
C VAL A 339 -15.91 -7.79 15.47
N ILE A 340 -15.68 -8.98 14.91
CA ILE A 340 -14.39 -9.42 14.41
C ILE A 340 -14.51 -9.63 12.89
N MET A 341 -13.63 -8.98 12.11
CA MET A 341 -13.49 -9.16 10.67
C MET A 341 -12.13 -9.76 10.39
N LEU A 342 -12.07 -10.91 9.73
CA LEU A 342 -10.85 -11.71 9.54
C LEU A 342 -10.59 -11.97 8.05
N VAL A 343 -9.32 -11.86 7.65
CA VAL A 343 -8.79 -12.40 6.39
C VAL A 343 -7.62 -13.32 6.70
N VAL A 344 -7.58 -14.48 6.06
CA VAL A 344 -6.42 -15.38 6.03
C VAL A 344 -5.86 -15.39 4.61
N ASP A 345 -4.60 -15.04 4.45
CA ASP A 345 -3.89 -15.12 3.16
C ASP A 345 -3.74 -16.58 2.70
N GLY A 346 -3.51 -16.78 1.42
CA GLY A 346 -3.26 -18.11 0.88
C GLY A 346 -2.62 -18.09 -0.49
N ARG A 347 -2.36 -19.28 -1.04
CA ARG A 347 -1.77 -19.48 -2.38
C ARG A 347 -0.38 -18.86 -2.54
N SER A 348 0.36 -18.74 -1.44
CA SER A 348 1.71 -18.17 -1.43
C SER A 348 2.67 -19.01 -0.60
N SER A 349 3.99 -18.78 -0.73
CA SER A 349 5.02 -19.45 0.08
C SER A 349 4.97 -19.05 1.56
N ILE A 350 4.37 -17.88 1.89
CA ILE A 350 4.27 -17.38 3.27
C ILE A 350 3.02 -17.93 3.96
N SER A 351 1.93 -18.13 3.21
CA SER A 351 0.66 -18.63 3.73
C SER A 351 0.00 -19.54 2.70
N ASN A 352 -0.28 -20.76 3.10
CA ASN A 352 -0.89 -21.76 2.22
C ASN A 352 -2.39 -21.48 1.99
N GLY A 353 -3.02 -20.81 2.93
CA GLY A 353 -4.48 -20.67 3.03
C GLY A 353 -5.07 -21.60 4.07
N ALA A 354 -6.33 -21.41 4.39
CA ALA A 354 -7.02 -22.14 5.46
C ALA A 354 -8.26 -22.88 4.96
N ARG A 355 -8.61 -23.98 5.65
CA ARG A 355 -9.91 -24.60 5.61
C ARG A 355 -10.89 -23.78 6.46
N THR A 356 -12.18 -23.90 6.24
CA THR A 356 -13.18 -23.16 7.02
C THR A 356 -13.15 -23.52 8.52
N SER A 357 -12.86 -24.77 8.87
CA SER A 357 -12.67 -25.20 10.26
C SER A 357 -11.48 -24.51 10.95
N GLN A 358 -10.39 -24.31 10.23
CA GLN A 358 -9.22 -23.58 10.74
C GLN A 358 -9.52 -22.07 10.89
N VAL A 359 -10.28 -21.49 9.95
CA VAL A 359 -10.77 -20.10 10.08
C VAL A 359 -11.63 -19.94 11.32
N ALA A 360 -12.47 -20.93 11.65
CA ALA A 360 -13.27 -20.93 12.88
C ALA A 360 -12.41 -20.85 14.14
N ASP A 361 -11.36 -21.66 14.23
CA ASP A 361 -10.44 -21.64 15.37
C ASP A 361 -9.67 -20.30 15.46
N ILE A 362 -9.26 -19.72 14.33
CA ILE A 362 -8.63 -18.41 14.29
C ILE A 362 -9.63 -17.30 14.71
N MET A 363 -10.90 -17.38 14.30
CA MET A 363 -11.95 -16.46 14.75
C MET A 363 -12.19 -16.56 16.27
N ARG A 364 -12.19 -17.77 16.82
CA ARG A 364 -12.29 -18.00 18.28
C ARG A 364 -11.05 -17.47 19.01
N TYR A 365 -9.87 -17.66 18.45
CA TYR A 365 -8.65 -17.04 18.95
C TYR A 365 -8.76 -15.52 19.02
N ALA A 366 -9.35 -14.88 17.98
CA ALA A 366 -9.61 -13.45 17.94
C ALA A 366 -10.75 -13.00 18.88
N GLY A 367 -11.47 -13.93 19.52
CA GLY A 367 -12.52 -13.68 20.50
C GLY A 367 -13.97 -13.82 19.98
N ALA A 368 -14.17 -14.37 18.78
CA ALA A 368 -15.53 -14.63 18.28
C ALA A 368 -16.20 -15.80 19.00
N THR A 369 -17.48 -15.65 19.34
CA THR A 369 -18.37 -16.74 19.78
C THR A 369 -19.18 -17.29 18.63
N ASP A 370 -19.48 -16.45 17.67
CA ASP A 370 -20.25 -16.78 16.47
C ASP A 370 -19.57 -16.17 15.24
N ALA A 371 -19.49 -16.94 14.14
CA ALA A 371 -18.85 -16.49 12.90
C ALA A 371 -19.39 -17.20 11.67
N ILE A 372 -19.37 -16.50 10.53
CA ILE A 372 -19.63 -17.03 9.19
C ILE A 372 -18.45 -16.79 8.26
N ASN A 373 -18.24 -17.71 7.32
CA ASN A 373 -17.29 -17.54 6.22
C ASN A 373 -17.93 -16.70 5.12
N LEU A 374 -17.21 -15.71 4.62
CA LEU A 374 -17.57 -14.84 3.49
C LEU A 374 -16.91 -15.31 2.20
N ASP A 375 -16.99 -14.50 1.11
CA ASP A 375 -16.30 -14.84 -0.13
C ASP A 375 -14.77 -14.81 0.09
N GLY A 376 -14.13 -15.81 -0.44
CA GLY A 376 -12.71 -16.08 -0.25
C GLY A 376 -11.91 -16.02 -1.55
N GLY A 377 -10.74 -16.65 -1.54
CA GLY A 377 -9.86 -16.72 -2.71
C GLY A 377 -9.34 -15.34 -3.11
N GLY A 378 -9.51 -14.97 -4.37
CA GLY A 378 -9.06 -13.67 -4.89
C GLY A 378 -9.82 -12.46 -4.35
N SER A 379 -11.02 -12.67 -3.77
CA SER A 379 -11.83 -11.61 -3.15
C SER A 379 -11.31 -11.21 -1.76
N SER A 380 -10.55 -12.11 -1.08
CA SER A 380 -10.10 -11.87 0.31
C SER A 380 -9.28 -10.59 0.45
N THR A 381 -9.90 -9.58 1.04
CA THR A 381 -9.34 -8.23 1.23
C THR A 381 -9.69 -7.71 2.62
N LEU A 382 -8.68 -7.26 3.38
CA LEU A 382 -8.83 -6.47 4.59
C LEU A 382 -8.25 -5.08 4.36
N TYR A 383 -9.08 -4.07 4.51
CA TYR A 383 -8.76 -2.67 4.28
C TYR A 383 -8.82 -1.87 5.57
N THR A 384 -7.91 -0.90 5.69
CA THR A 384 -8.00 0.20 6.67
C THR A 384 -7.71 1.52 5.96
N GLN A 385 -8.42 2.58 6.32
CA GLN A 385 -8.29 3.89 5.66
C GLN A 385 -6.87 4.45 5.77
N ALA A 386 -6.29 4.39 6.96
CA ALA A 386 -4.98 4.97 7.23
C ALA A 386 -3.80 4.14 6.70
N LEU A 387 -3.92 2.80 6.65
CA LEU A 387 -2.81 1.89 6.33
C LEU A 387 -3.03 1.11 5.02
N GLY A 388 -4.14 1.36 4.31
CA GLY A 388 -4.47 0.70 3.05
C GLY A 388 -4.85 -0.78 3.20
N ILE A 389 -4.53 -1.58 2.19
CA ILE A 389 -4.76 -3.03 2.19
C ILE A 389 -3.76 -3.70 3.12
N ARG A 390 -4.27 -4.53 4.03
CA ARG A 390 -3.48 -5.12 5.12
C ARG A 390 -2.99 -6.53 4.84
N ASN A 391 -3.70 -7.27 4.00
CA ASN A 391 -3.35 -8.62 3.55
C ASN A 391 -2.71 -8.59 2.15
N VAL A 392 -2.35 -9.75 1.62
CA VAL A 392 -1.81 -9.90 0.27
C VAL A 392 -2.85 -10.58 -0.62
N PRO A 393 -3.62 -9.83 -1.45
CA PRO A 393 -4.62 -10.41 -2.34
C PRO A 393 -3.99 -11.43 -3.29
N SER A 394 -4.56 -12.64 -3.34
CA SER A 394 -3.98 -13.76 -4.11
C SER A 394 -4.04 -13.57 -5.63
N ASP A 395 -4.85 -12.63 -6.13
CA ASP A 395 -4.92 -12.26 -7.55
C ASP A 395 -3.87 -11.18 -7.92
N GLY A 396 -2.99 -10.79 -6.98
CA GLY A 396 -1.99 -9.73 -7.13
C GLY A 396 -2.53 -8.31 -6.93
N SER A 397 -3.84 -8.13 -6.85
CA SER A 397 -4.54 -6.87 -6.54
C SER A 397 -5.93 -7.19 -6.00
N GLU A 398 -6.59 -6.19 -5.38
CA GLU A 398 -7.99 -6.33 -4.98
C GLU A 398 -8.88 -6.70 -6.15
N ARG A 399 -9.78 -7.64 -5.92
CA ARG A 399 -10.87 -7.97 -6.84
C ARG A 399 -12.01 -6.95 -6.70
N SER A 400 -12.79 -6.78 -7.76
CA SER A 400 -14.07 -6.08 -7.70
C SER A 400 -15.13 -7.06 -7.21
N ASP A 401 -15.68 -6.82 -6.03
CA ASP A 401 -16.64 -7.67 -5.32
C ASP A 401 -18.03 -7.05 -5.36
N GLY A 402 -19.09 -7.84 -5.08
CA GLY A 402 -20.48 -7.37 -5.14
C GLY A 402 -20.85 -6.46 -3.97
N ASN A 403 -20.26 -6.66 -2.80
CA ASN A 403 -20.42 -5.82 -1.62
C ASN A 403 -19.27 -5.99 -0.65
N ALA A 404 -19.22 -5.13 0.36
CA ALA A 404 -18.28 -5.18 1.47
C ALA A 404 -18.92 -4.72 2.78
N ILE A 405 -18.27 -5.01 3.92
CA ILE A 405 -18.73 -4.60 5.24
C ILE A 405 -17.62 -3.86 6.00
N PHE A 406 -18.02 -2.78 6.69
CA PHE A 406 -17.08 -1.82 7.26
C PHE A 406 -17.40 -1.45 8.70
N ALA A 407 -16.35 -1.16 9.47
CA ALA A 407 -16.40 -0.31 10.65
C ALA A 407 -16.41 1.16 10.20
N VAL A 408 -17.36 1.93 10.71
CA VAL A 408 -17.62 3.31 10.30
C VAL A 408 -17.64 4.21 11.52
N CYS A 409 -17.04 5.40 11.37
CA CYS A 409 -17.07 6.46 12.38
C CYS A 409 -17.89 7.64 11.84
N ASP A 410 -18.91 8.07 12.58
CA ASP A 410 -19.76 9.22 12.27
C ASP A 410 -19.46 10.47 13.13
N ALA A 411 -18.30 10.50 13.78
CA ALA A 411 -17.82 11.66 14.51
C ALA A 411 -17.53 12.83 13.55
N PRO A 412 -17.70 14.09 14.00
CA PRO A 412 -17.27 15.26 13.25
C PRO A 412 -15.79 15.18 12.84
N GLU A 413 -15.45 15.79 11.71
CA GLU A 413 -14.06 15.89 11.25
C GLU A 413 -13.20 16.58 12.30
N ASP A 414 -12.02 16.01 12.54
CA ASP A 414 -11.01 16.53 13.46
C ASP A 414 -9.63 16.05 13.02
N ASN A 415 -8.77 17.00 12.65
CA ASN A 415 -7.42 16.76 12.15
C ASN A 415 -6.33 17.10 13.18
N GLU A 416 -6.72 17.38 14.43
CA GLU A 416 -5.77 17.65 15.53
C GLU A 416 -5.37 16.36 16.24
N VAL A 417 -4.07 16.19 16.46
CA VAL A 417 -3.56 15.06 17.25
C VAL A 417 -3.88 15.28 18.72
N ALA A 418 -4.69 14.39 19.29
CA ALA A 418 -5.10 14.37 20.70
C ALA A 418 -4.54 13.16 21.48
N GLU A 419 -4.07 12.12 20.77
CA GLU A 419 -3.44 10.93 21.34
C GLU A 419 -2.27 10.53 20.43
N ILE A 420 -1.16 10.11 21.04
CA ILE A 420 -0.05 9.46 20.31
C ILE A 420 0.15 8.04 20.81
N ARG A 421 0.61 7.15 19.96
CA ARG A 421 1.01 5.78 20.34
C ARG A 421 2.28 5.37 19.66
N PHE A 422 3.10 4.59 20.36
CA PHE A 422 4.16 3.82 19.72
C PHE A 422 3.51 2.82 18.74
N VAL A 423 4.15 2.60 17.60
CA VAL A 423 3.74 1.53 16.68
C VAL A 423 4.02 0.17 17.30
N ASP A 424 5.14 0.06 18.01
CA ASP A 424 5.50 -1.11 18.79
C ASP A 424 4.84 -1.06 20.18
N TRP A 425 4.64 -2.20 20.84
CA TRP A 425 3.79 -2.30 22.06
C TRP A 425 4.52 -2.77 23.32
N ALA A 426 5.47 -3.68 23.18
CA ALA A 426 6.30 -4.14 24.30
C ALA A 426 7.56 -4.77 23.70
N MET A 427 8.72 -4.36 24.19
CA MET A 427 9.97 -4.75 23.55
C MET A 427 10.98 -5.27 24.57
N GLN A 428 11.74 -6.27 24.14
CA GLN A 428 12.98 -6.70 24.81
C GLN A 428 14.16 -6.19 23.99
N PHE A 429 15.12 -5.56 24.64
CA PHE A 429 16.32 -5.03 24.02
C PHE A 429 17.56 -5.67 24.61
N PRO A 430 18.58 -6.01 23.83
CA PRO A 430 19.88 -6.34 24.36
C PRO A 430 20.47 -5.10 25.04
N LYS A 431 21.29 -5.30 26.06
CA LYS A 431 22.06 -4.18 26.62
C LYS A 431 22.84 -3.50 25.51
N TYR A 432 22.78 -2.17 25.47
CA TYR A 432 23.27 -1.27 24.41
C TYR A 432 22.47 -1.34 23.08
N GLY A 433 21.34 -2.02 23.06
CA GLY A 433 20.43 -1.97 21.90
C GLY A 433 19.93 -0.56 21.63
N ILE A 434 19.85 -0.20 20.35
CA ILE A 434 19.32 1.09 19.89
C ILE A 434 17.92 0.95 19.33
N TYR A 435 17.11 2.00 19.54
CA TYR A 435 15.74 2.02 19.06
C TYR A 435 15.29 3.43 18.69
N VAL A 436 14.79 3.56 17.46
CA VAL A 436 14.14 4.77 16.97
C VAL A 436 12.68 4.45 16.73
N PRO A 437 11.78 4.76 17.65
CA PRO A 437 10.37 4.41 17.53
C PRO A 437 9.66 5.19 16.44
N LYS A 438 8.63 4.53 15.87
CA LYS A 438 7.63 5.19 15.04
C LYS A 438 6.38 5.45 15.87
N PHE A 439 5.66 6.52 15.52
CA PHE A 439 4.46 6.93 16.24
C PHE A 439 3.28 7.08 15.31
N TYR A 440 2.11 6.73 15.82
CA TYR A 440 0.82 7.05 15.24
C TYR A 440 0.18 8.19 16.01
N GLY A 441 -0.44 9.13 15.29
CA GLY A 441 -1.24 10.22 15.83
C GLY A 441 -2.73 9.98 15.62
N TYR A 442 -3.52 10.17 16.68
CA TYR A 442 -4.97 10.00 16.67
C TYR A 442 -5.64 11.30 17.09
N ASN A 443 -6.79 11.58 16.48
CA ASN A 443 -7.62 12.69 16.92
C ASN A 443 -8.41 12.34 18.22
N LYS A 444 -9.15 13.29 18.77
CA LYS A 444 -9.94 13.11 20.01
C LYS A 444 -11.04 12.03 19.90
N TYR A 445 -11.45 11.68 18.72
CA TYR A 445 -12.42 10.60 18.49
C TYR A 445 -11.73 9.22 18.32
N GLY A 446 -10.41 9.19 18.27
CA GLY A 446 -9.62 7.98 18.12
C GLY A 446 -9.41 7.54 16.68
N MET A 447 -9.71 8.39 15.68
CA MET A 447 -9.33 8.15 14.29
C MET A 447 -7.83 8.27 14.13
N LEU A 448 -7.20 7.32 13.44
CA LEU A 448 -5.79 7.38 13.08
C LEU A 448 -5.64 8.39 11.92
N ILE A 449 -5.03 9.54 12.21
CA ILE A 449 -4.90 10.66 11.28
C ILE A 449 -3.46 10.89 10.82
N ASP A 450 -2.46 10.34 11.54
CA ASP A 450 -1.05 10.41 11.16
C ASP A 450 -0.37 9.06 11.41
N THR A 451 0.13 8.43 10.35
CA THR A 451 0.78 7.11 10.39
C THR A 451 2.31 7.19 10.48
N ASP A 452 2.88 8.38 10.50
CA ASP A 452 4.33 8.62 10.60
C ASP A 452 4.63 9.92 11.36
N LEU A 453 3.97 10.08 12.52
CA LEU A 453 4.05 11.29 13.33
C LEU A 453 5.50 11.60 13.71
N LYS A 454 5.95 12.78 13.33
CA LYS A 454 7.30 13.28 13.63
C LYS A 454 7.28 14.29 14.78
N GLY A 455 8.43 14.49 15.40
CA GLY A 455 8.63 15.52 16.44
C GLY A 455 8.31 15.07 17.87
N ALA A 456 7.87 13.83 18.09
CA ALA A 456 7.79 13.27 19.43
C ALA A 456 9.19 13.12 20.05
N LYS A 457 9.36 13.51 21.31
CA LYS A 457 10.62 13.43 22.06
C LYS A 457 10.53 12.33 23.10
N LEU A 458 11.58 11.49 23.12
CA LEU A 458 11.70 10.39 24.07
C LEU A 458 12.19 10.85 25.44
N SER A 459 11.81 10.08 26.45
CA SER A 459 12.36 10.14 27.80
C SER A 459 12.28 8.77 28.47
N CYS A 460 13.25 8.45 29.31
CA CYS A 460 13.29 7.22 30.08
C CYS A 460 13.97 7.42 31.44
N PRO A 461 13.72 6.55 32.42
CA PRO A 461 14.49 6.53 33.68
C PRO A 461 15.92 6.02 33.40
N ALA A 462 16.88 6.47 34.20
CA ALA A 462 18.30 6.11 34.08
C ALA A 462 18.54 4.60 34.26
N GLU A 463 17.67 3.93 34.98
CA GLU A 463 17.71 2.48 35.19
C GLU A 463 17.39 1.69 33.92
N LEU A 464 16.71 2.30 32.95
CA LEU A 464 16.42 1.72 31.65
C LEU A 464 17.53 1.99 30.63
N GLY A 465 18.04 3.22 30.59
CA GLY A 465 19.01 3.67 29.61
C GLY A 465 19.05 5.18 29.48
N TYR A 466 19.29 5.64 28.27
CA TYR A 466 19.31 7.07 27.95
C TYR A 466 18.77 7.34 26.54
N VAL A 467 18.41 8.59 26.31
CA VAL A 467 18.03 9.09 24.99
C VAL A 467 19.19 9.94 24.43
N LYS A 468 19.59 9.73 23.18
CA LYS A 468 20.64 10.51 22.53
C LYS A 468 20.23 11.98 22.38
N GLU A 469 21.17 12.85 22.07
CA GLU A 469 20.97 14.30 21.93
C GLU A 469 19.92 14.67 20.86
N ASP A 470 19.70 13.80 19.89
CA ASP A 470 18.65 13.96 18.87
C ASP A 470 17.22 13.96 19.48
N GLY A 471 17.08 13.39 20.69
CA GLY A 471 15.82 13.27 21.39
C GLY A 471 14.86 12.21 20.83
N VAL A 472 15.29 11.37 19.89
CA VAL A 472 14.48 10.35 19.22
C VAL A 472 15.10 8.95 19.23
N THR A 473 16.40 8.84 19.55
CA THR A 473 17.10 7.56 19.64
C THR A 473 17.24 7.15 21.10
N PHE A 474 16.64 6.02 21.47
CA PHE A 474 16.80 5.37 22.76
C PHE A 474 17.93 4.36 22.73
N VAL A 475 18.75 4.31 23.80
CA VAL A 475 19.79 3.30 24.04
C VAL A 475 19.53 2.60 25.36
N GLY A 476 19.35 1.28 25.32
CA GLY A 476 19.13 0.45 26.50
C GLY A 476 20.42 0.12 27.23
N ASN A 477 20.80 0.91 28.23
CA ASN A 477 22.05 0.71 29.00
C ASN A 477 21.85 0.14 30.40
N GLY A 478 20.59 0.05 30.85
CA GLY A 478 20.24 -0.41 32.19
C GLY A 478 20.03 -1.92 32.32
N SER A 479 19.07 -2.30 33.13
CA SER A 479 18.61 -3.68 33.32
C SER A 479 17.18 -3.68 33.88
N GLY A 480 16.41 -4.74 33.58
CA GLY A 480 15.01 -4.88 34.03
C GLY A 480 14.00 -4.20 33.11
N THR A 481 12.76 -4.04 33.61
CA THR A 481 11.62 -3.52 32.82
C THR A 481 11.19 -2.17 33.37
N TYR A 482 11.18 -1.16 32.48
CA TYR A 482 10.73 0.21 32.79
C TYR A 482 9.96 0.81 31.62
N ALA A 483 9.32 1.94 31.85
CA ALA A 483 8.59 2.66 30.81
C ALA A 483 9.53 3.53 29.96
N LEU A 484 9.50 3.32 28.64
CA LEU A 484 9.99 4.30 27.68
C LEU A 484 8.82 5.21 27.30
N SER A 485 8.98 6.52 27.46
CA SER A 485 7.95 7.52 27.21
C SER A 485 8.29 8.41 26.02
N ALA A 486 7.26 8.90 25.34
CA ALA A 486 7.37 9.89 24.27
C ALA A 486 6.37 11.03 24.52
N THR A 487 6.78 12.27 24.25
CA THR A 487 5.94 13.46 24.40
C THR A 487 5.89 14.24 23.10
N TYR A 488 4.68 14.56 22.64
CA TYR A 488 4.38 15.38 21.45
C TYR A 488 3.38 16.46 21.84
N ASN A 489 3.75 17.74 21.73
CA ASN A 489 2.88 18.88 22.07
C ASN A 489 2.16 18.75 23.44
N GLY A 490 2.86 18.19 24.44
CA GLY A 490 2.28 17.96 25.80
C GLY A 490 1.49 16.66 25.95
N ILE A 491 1.26 15.90 24.85
CA ILE A 491 0.62 14.60 24.89
C ILE A 491 1.71 13.54 25.10
N THR A 492 1.50 12.62 26.06
CA THR A 492 2.50 11.60 26.42
C THR A 492 1.95 10.19 26.21
N ALA A 493 2.78 9.31 25.61
CA ALA A 493 2.56 7.88 25.53
C ALA A 493 3.75 7.12 26.12
N SER A 494 3.53 5.88 26.56
CA SER A 494 4.59 5.04 27.12
C SER A 494 4.40 3.57 26.75
N ILE A 495 5.52 2.85 26.57
CA ILE A 495 5.55 1.39 26.40
C ILE A 495 6.50 0.77 27.42
N PRO A 496 6.23 -0.47 27.90
CA PRO A 496 7.18 -1.21 28.71
C PRO A 496 8.34 -1.71 27.82
N VAL A 497 9.56 -1.49 28.29
CA VAL A 497 10.80 -1.95 27.66
C VAL A 497 11.60 -2.75 28.68
N THR A 498 12.07 -3.93 28.29
CA THR A 498 12.89 -4.80 29.12
C THR A 498 14.30 -4.89 28.54
N ILE A 499 15.31 -4.58 29.35
CA ILE A 499 16.71 -4.74 28.97
C ILE A 499 17.20 -6.11 29.44
N VAL A 500 17.71 -6.89 28.50
CA VAL A 500 18.33 -8.23 28.70
C VAL A 500 19.83 -8.18 28.40
N PRO A 501 20.66 -9.12 28.92
CA PRO A 501 22.07 -9.17 28.53
C PRO A 501 22.25 -9.32 27.02
N SER A 502 23.32 -8.69 26.46
CA SER A 502 23.71 -8.88 25.07
C SER A 502 24.30 -10.26 24.88
N GLU A 503 23.85 -10.98 23.85
CA GLU A 503 24.33 -12.30 23.48
C GLU A 503 24.67 -12.35 22.00
N GLU A 504 25.61 -13.22 21.60
CA GLU A 504 26.02 -13.41 20.20
C GLU A 504 26.28 -12.09 19.46
N VAL A 505 27.13 -11.23 20.05
CA VAL A 505 27.48 -9.95 19.42
C VAL A 505 28.27 -10.20 18.15
N LYS A 506 27.82 -9.64 17.03
CA LYS A 506 28.48 -9.78 15.73
C LYS A 506 28.27 -8.57 14.84
N MET A 507 29.18 -8.39 13.87
CA MET A 507 28.99 -7.39 12.81
C MET A 507 27.67 -7.68 12.06
N ALA A 508 26.97 -6.64 11.64
CA ALA A 508 25.79 -6.78 10.81
C ALA A 508 26.15 -7.33 9.42
N HIS A 509 27.35 -7.01 8.94
CA HIS A 509 27.87 -7.40 7.64
C HIS A 509 29.23 -8.11 7.77
N GLU A 510 29.47 -9.15 6.95
CA GLU A 510 30.77 -9.82 6.87
C GLU A 510 31.80 -8.98 6.13
N SER A 511 31.36 -8.22 5.13
CA SER A 511 32.19 -7.31 4.37
C SER A 511 31.37 -6.14 3.82
N ILE A 512 32.03 -4.98 3.66
CA ILE A 512 31.47 -3.79 3.04
C ILE A 512 32.44 -3.20 2.02
N ILE A 513 31.91 -2.40 1.09
CA ILE A 513 32.69 -1.59 0.15
C ILE A 513 32.50 -0.12 0.54
N ASN A 514 33.62 0.62 0.70
CA ASN A 514 33.62 2.04 1.00
C ASN A 514 34.30 2.81 -0.12
N ASP A 515 33.74 3.95 -0.53
CA ASP A 515 34.23 4.77 -1.63
C ASP A 515 35.35 5.76 -1.23
N GLY A 516 35.72 5.80 0.07
CA GLY A 516 36.71 6.70 0.61
C GLY A 516 36.26 8.17 0.74
N TYR A 517 35.02 8.50 0.42
CA TYR A 517 34.43 9.84 0.57
C TYR A 517 33.36 9.87 1.64
N HIS A 518 32.56 8.82 1.76
CA HIS A 518 31.48 8.71 2.75
C HIS A 518 31.99 8.02 4.02
N GLU A 519 31.62 8.58 5.15
CA GLU A 519 31.78 7.95 6.46
C GLU A 519 30.68 6.93 6.71
N TYR A 520 31.01 5.87 7.42
CA TYR A 520 30.06 4.81 7.76
C TYR A 520 30.18 4.44 9.24
N THR A 521 29.06 4.49 9.97
CA THR A 521 29.01 3.96 11.34
C THR A 521 28.82 2.45 11.27
N VAL A 522 29.76 1.70 11.84
CA VAL A 522 29.75 0.24 11.79
C VAL A 522 28.53 -0.31 12.54
N GLU A 523 27.75 -1.10 11.86
CA GLU A 523 26.58 -1.76 12.42
C GLU A 523 26.98 -3.07 13.11
N VAL A 524 26.58 -3.16 14.37
CA VAL A 524 26.76 -4.36 15.21
C VAL A 524 25.40 -4.79 15.73
N LYS A 525 25.21 -6.09 15.82
CA LYS A 525 23.96 -6.66 16.31
C LYS A 525 24.18 -7.67 17.42
N SER A 526 23.20 -7.79 18.29
CA SER A 526 23.14 -8.83 19.33
C SER A 526 21.83 -9.57 19.24
N LYS A 527 21.86 -10.86 19.59
CA LYS A 527 20.68 -11.73 19.59
C LYS A 527 19.77 -11.40 20.78
N VAL A 528 18.47 -11.33 20.50
CA VAL A 528 17.40 -11.26 21.50
C VAL A 528 16.31 -12.23 21.11
N LEU A 529 16.08 -13.27 21.93
CA LEU A 529 15.20 -14.37 21.56
C LEU A 529 15.68 -15.05 20.26
N GLU A 530 14.87 -14.98 19.21
CA GLU A 530 15.21 -15.55 17.89
C GLU A 530 15.69 -14.49 16.88
N ASP A 531 15.65 -13.20 17.24
CA ASP A 531 15.97 -12.08 16.37
C ASP A 531 17.28 -11.40 16.76
N TYR A 532 17.79 -10.55 15.84
CA TYR A 532 18.95 -9.72 16.09
C TYR A 532 18.56 -8.25 16.08
N MET A 533 19.05 -7.50 17.08
CA MET A 533 18.86 -6.05 17.17
C MET A 533 20.21 -5.33 17.09
N LEU A 534 20.19 -4.12 16.50
CA LEU A 534 21.38 -3.27 16.42
C LEU A 534 21.78 -2.76 17.81
N LEU A 535 23.08 -2.73 18.02
CA LEU A 535 23.71 -2.14 19.20
C LEU A 535 24.23 -0.73 18.86
N ASP A 536 24.33 0.10 19.88
CA ASP A 536 25.03 1.38 19.78
C ASP A 536 26.52 1.15 19.53
N ALA A 537 27.02 1.64 18.39
CA ALA A 537 28.44 1.52 18.05
C ALA A 537 29.35 2.16 19.11
N GLU A 538 28.88 3.19 19.82
CA GLU A 538 29.58 3.86 20.89
C GLU A 538 29.77 2.98 22.15
N ALA A 539 29.07 1.86 22.26
CA ALA A 539 29.27 0.88 23.33
C ALA A 539 30.48 -0.02 23.14
N LEU A 540 31.05 -0.06 21.93
CA LEU A 540 32.20 -0.89 21.57
C LEU A 540 33.50 -0.09 21.52
N THR A 541 34.62 -0.79 21.61
CA THR A 541 35.95 -0.23 21.31
C THR A 541 36.35 -0.72 19.92
N TRP A 542 36.84 0.17 19.09
CA TRP A 542 37.11 -0.07 17.68
C TRP A 542 38.57 -0.01 17.31
N SER A 543 38.97 -0.83 16.34
CA SER A 543 40.33 -0.78 15.76
C SER A 543 40.31 -1.20 14.28
N SER A 544 41.25 -0.69 13.49
CA SER A 544 41.53 -1.13 12.13
C SER A 544 42.82 -1.94 12.06
N SER A 545 42.87 -2.99 11.24
CA SER A 545 44.07 -3.75 10.97
C SER A 545 45.12 -2.96 10.17
N ASP A 546 44.65 -1.97 9.38
CA ASP A 546 45.53 -1.04 8.62
C ASP A 546 44.88 0.33 8.47
N ALA A 547 45.31 1.27 9.32
CA ALA A 547 44.82 2.65 9.31
C ALA A 547 45.21 3.45 8.04
N SER A 548 46.14 2.96 7.25
CA SER A 548 46.51 3.59 5.97
C SER A 548 45.48 3.25 4.86
N ILE A 549 44.67 2.23 5.05
CA ILE A 549 43.60 1.81 4.14
C ILE A 549 42.23 2.25 4.69
N VAL A 550 41.96 2.00 5.98
CA VAL A 550 40.71 2.33 6.67
C VAL A 550 41.00 2.96 8.02
N GLU A 551 40.63 4.21 8.19
CA GLU A 551 40.56 4.87 9.50
C GLU A 551 39.24 4.53 10.19
N ILE A 552 39.24 4.38 11.54
CA ILE A 552 38.02 4.23 12.35
C ILE A 552 38.17 5.02 13.65
N ASP A 553 37.13 5.75 14.03
CA ASP A 553 37.04 6.37 15.35
C ASP A 553 36.91 5.27 16.43
N ALA A 554 37.87 5.19 17.32
CA ALA A 554 37.99 4.14 18.33
C ALA A 554 36.81 4.09 19.34
N GLN A 555 36.03 5.18 19.47
CA GLN A 555 34.93 5.33 20.42
C GLN A 555 33.56 5.32 19.73
N LYS A 556 33.48 5.89 18.53
CA LYS A 556 32.22 6.08 17.82
C LYS A 556 31.91 4.98 16.79
N GLY A 557 32.94 4.19 16.38
CA GLY A 557 32.79 3.19 15.34
C GLY A 557 32.52 3.78 13.94
N ILE A 558 32.89 5.06 13.72
CA ILE A 558 32.76 5.70 12.42
C ILE A 558 34.02 5.39 11.61
N LEU A 559 33.89 4.69 10.51
CA LEU A 559 35.00 4.39 9.59
C LEU A 559 34.95 5.24 8.33
N LYS A 560 36.15 5.41 7.72
CA LYS A 560 36.33 6.05 6.43
C LYS A 560 37.49 5.38 5.68
N GLY A 561 37.28 5.12 4.38
CA GLY A 561 38.33 4.64 3.50
C GLY A 561 39.37 5.74 3.19
N VAL A 562 40.64 5.43 3.40
CA VAL A 562 41.77 6.35 3.17
C VAL A 562 42.40 6.10 1.81
N ALA A 563 42.69 4.84 1.48
CA ALA A 563 43.31 4.43 0.23
C ALA A 563 42.69 3.12 -0.28
N ASN A 564 42.76 2.90 -1.61
CA ASN A 564 42.31 1.64 -2.21
C ASN A 564 43.04 0.44 -1.60
N GLY A 565 42.33 -0.58 -1.22
CA GLY A 565 42.85 -1.79 -0.59
C GLY A 565 41.84 -2.48 0.28
N GLU A 566 42.33 -3.41 1.10
CA GLU A 566 41.50 -4.21 2.02
C GLU A 566 42.03 -4.12 3.44
N ALA A 567 41.18 -3.90 4.42
CA ALA A 567 41.50 -3.94 5.83
C ALA A 567 40.35 -4.61 6.62
N PHE A 568 40.65 -5.03 7.85
CA PHE A 568 39.65 -5.53 8.79
C PHE A 568 39.39 -4.49 9.88
N VAL A 569 38.12 -4.23 10.14
CA VAL A 569 37.69 -3.42 11.29
C VAL A 569 37.16 -4.36 12.36
N LYS A 570 37.67 -4.21 13.58
CA LYS A 570 37.34 -5.03 14.75
C LYS A 570 36.62 -4.17 15.79
N GLY A 571 35.49 -4.67 16.29
CA GLY A 571 34.74 -4.14 17.42
C GLY A 571 34.80 -5.10 18.61
N SER A 572 35.02 -4.56 19.82
CA SER A 572 35.11 -5.36 21.06
C SER A 572 34.14 -4.80 22.11
N LEU A 573 33.37 -5.71 22.77
CA LEU A 573 32.47 -5.37 23.87
C LEU A 573 32.58 -6.48 24.94
N ASN A 574 33.16 -6.17 26.10
CA ASN A 574 33.47 -7.13 27.17
C ASN A 574 34.29 -8.33 26.61
N ASP A 575 33.72 -9.55 26.69
CA ASP A 575 34.33 -10.79 26.21
C ASP A 575 33.98 -11.09 24.74
N PHE A 576 33.18 -10.25 24.07
CA PHE A 576 32.79 -10.41 22.66
C PHE A 576 33.74 -9.63 21.75
N GLU A 577 34.15 -10.28 20.69
CA GLU A 577 34.92 -9.68 19.60
C GLU A 577 34.28 -10.07 18.27
N SER A 578 34.18 -9.10 17.36
CA SER A 578 33.71 -9.34 15.99
C SER A 578 34.48 -8.48 15.03
N GLU A 579 34.72 -9.00 13.82
CA GLU A 579 35.44 -8.27 12.77
C GLU A 579 34.67 -8.26 11.45
N MET A 580 34.91 -7.25 10.64
CA MET A 580 34.31 -7.05 9.33
C MET A 580 35.39 -6.66 8.33
N LYS A 581 35.38 -7.25 7.13
CA LYS A 581 36.27 -6.88 6.04
C LYS A 581 35.76 -5.56 5.40
N VAL A 582 36.63 -4.61 5.21
CA VAL A 582 36.36 -3.37 4.49
C VAL A 582 37.19 -3.33 3.22
N ILE A 583 36.56 -3.22 2.08
CA ILE A 583 37.20 -3.02 0.77
C ILE A 583 37.03 -1.56 0.40
N VAL A 584 38.13 -0.83 0.21
CA VAL A 584 38.07 0.55 -0.22
C VAL A 584 38.29 0.62 -1.73
N GLU A 585 37.29 1.12 -2.44
CA GLU A 585 37.33 1.37 -3.89
C GLU A 585 36.97 2.83 -4.17
N LYS A 586 37.98 3.68 -4.25
CA LYS A 586 37.78 5.10 -4.54
C LYS A 586 37.52 5.31 -6.03
N PRO A 587 36.44 6.00 -6.43
CA PRO A 587 36.22 6.35 -7.82
C PRO A 587 37.35 7.21 -8.35
N SER A 588 37.84 6.88 -9.53
CA SER A 588 39.00 7.55 -10.15
C SER A 588 38.63 8.83 -10.90
N ALA A 589 37.34 9.03 -11.20
CA ALA A 589 36.83 10.20 -11.89
C ALA A 589 35.41 10.53 -11.41
N ARG A 590 34.96 11.78 -11.58
CA ARG A 590 33.60 12.21 -11.24
C ARG A 590 32.55 11.48 -12.08
N TYR A 591 32.84 11.27 -13.35
CA TYR A 591 31.95 10.53 -14.26
C TYR A 591 32.61 9.21 -14.61
N MET A 592 32.05 8.12 -14.11
CA MET A 592 32.59 6.79 -14.40
C MET A 592 31.59 6.00 -15.26
N PRO A 593 32.00 5.69 -16.53
CA PRO A 593 31.20 4.74 -17.31
C PRO A 593 31.06 3.44 -16.52
N LEU A 594 29.82 2.96 -16.38
CA LEU A 594 29.57 1.68 -15.70
C LEU A 594 30.12 0.52 -16.51
N GLU A 595 30.30 0.70 -17.83
CA GLU A 595 31.08 -0.17 -18.72
C GLU A 595 31.69 0.59 -19.88
N THR A 596 32.99 0.42 -20.07
CA THR A 596 33.78 1.09 -21.10
C THR A 596 33.66 0.48 -22.48
N ALA A 597 33.15 -0.74 -22.59
CA ALA A 597 32.89 -1.44 -23.86
C ALA A 597 31.62 -2.27 -23.73
N ILE A 598 30.48 -1.65 -23.97
CA ILE A 598 29.21 -2.35 -23.92
C ILE A 598 29.04 -3.17 -25.19
N ALA A 599 29.50 -4.44 -25.18
CA ALA A 599 29.26 -5.34 -26.29
C ALA A 599 27.75 -5.59 -26.44
N PRO A 600 27.17 -5.35 -27.64
CA PRO A 600 25.73 -5.61 -27.85
C PRO A 600 25.32 -7.04 -27.48
N SER A 601 26.21 -8.01 -27.65
CA SER A 601 26.02 -9.42 -27.34
C SER A 601 25.84 -9.71 -25.83
N SER A 602 26.22 -8.78 -24.94
CA SER A 602 26.08 -8.93 -23.49
C SER A 602 24.69 -8.49 -22.99
N TRP A 603 23.86 -7.93 -23.87
CA TRP A 603 22.52 -7.50 -23.58
C TRP A 603 21.47 -8.44 -24.14
N THR A 604 20.43 -8.69 -23.38
CA THR A 604 19.23 -9.38 -23.86
C THR A 604 18.15 -8.35 -24.11
N VAL A 605 17.60 -8.33 -25.34
CA VAL A 605 16.49 -7.45 -25.68
C VAL A 605 15.22 -8.26 -25.83
N ASN A 606 14.20 -7.91 -25.03
CA ASN A 606 12.83 -8.41 -25.18
C ASN A 606 11.95 -7.28 -25.68
N GLN A 607 11.21 -7.50 -26.76
CA GLN A 607 10.37 -6.48 -27.38
C GLN A 607 8.98 -7.01 -27.71
N VAL A 608 7.97 -6.18 -27.48
CA VAL A 608 6.61 -6.32 -28.00
C VAL A 608 6.28 -5.08 -28.83
N GLY A 609 5.68 -5.26 -29.99
CA GLY A 609 5.38 -4.17 -30.93
C GLY A 609 6.50 -3.85 -31.92
N GLY A 610 7.40 -4.79 -32.18
CA GLY A 610 8.45 -4.68 -33.17
C GLY A 610 9.45 -5.83 -33.14
N THR A 611 10.42 -5.79 -34.05
CA THR A 611 11.58 -6.68 -34.04
C THR A 611 12.82 -5.88 -34.43
N GLY A 612 13.91 -6.04 -33.69
CA GLY A 612 15.10 -5.23 -33.88
C GLY A 612 16.38 -5.92 -33.45
N SER A 613 17.50 -5.18 -33.56
CA SER A 613 18.82 -5.62 -33.16
C SER A 613 19.63 -4.51 -32.54
N LEU A 614 20.53 -4.87 -31.61
CA LEU A 614 21.54 -4.00 -31.06
C LEU A 614 22.79 -3.96 -31.91
N SER A 615 23.38 -2.77 -31.97
CA SER A 615 24.70 -2.53 -32.56
C SER A 615 25.48 -1.57 -31.66
N THR A 616 26.78 -1.43 -31.87
CA THR A 616 27.65 -0.51 -31.15
C THR A 616 27.47 0.92 -31.68
N LEU A 617 27.46 1.92 -30.78
CA LEU A 617 27.48 3.35 -31.07
C LEU A 617 28.56 4.03 -30.23
N GLY A 618 29.77 4.15 -30.75
CA GLY A 618 30.91 4.60 -29.94
C GLY A 618 31.10 3.70 -28.72
N ASP A 619 31.05 4.27 -27.51
CA ASP A 619 31.09 3.54 -26.24
C ASP A 619 29.71 3.12 -25.75
N GLY A 620 28.66 3.35 -26.52
CA GLY A 620 27.28 3.03 -26.18
C GLY A 620 26.60 2.05 -27.13
N LEU A 621 25.27 2.03 -27.07
CA LEU A 621 24.42 1.11 -27.81
C LEU A 621 23.50 1.85 -28.76
N ARG A 622 23.23 1.26 -29.94
CA ARG A 622 22.16 1.63 -30.86
C ARG A 622 21.20 0.47 -31.03
N TYR A 623 19.94 0.70 -30.86
CA TYR A 623 18.88 -0.25 -31.12
C TYR A 623 18.06 0.18 -32.34
N THR A 624 18.08 -0.60 -33.39
CA THR A 624 17.28 -0.37 -34.62
C THR A 624 16.20 -1.43 -34.68
N TYR A 625 14.95 -1.03 -34.87
CA TYR A 625 13.82 -1.96 -34.94
C TYR A 625 12.77 -1.55 -35.96
N THR A 626 12.08 -2.56 -36.55
CA THR A 626 10.91 -2.35 -37.39
C THR A 626 9.63 -2.47 -36.54
N GLY A 627 8.82 -1.41 -36.55
CA GLY A 627 7.58 -1.34 -35.81
C GLY A 627 6.51 -2.34 -36.25
N LYS A 628 5.73 -2.86 -35.32
CA LYS A 628 4.51 -3.65 -35.53
C LYS A 628 3.41 -3.14 -34.61
N SER A 629 2.16 -3.19 -35.05
CA SER A 629 1.01 -2.83 -34.21
C SER A 629 0.91 -3.76 -32.99
N SER A 630 0.76 -3.17 -31.80
CA SER A 630 0.56 -3.90 -30.54
C SER A 630 -0.26 -3.08 -29.56
N ARG A 631 -1.02 -3.74 -28.67
CA ARG A 631 -1.81 -3.09 -27.62
C ARG A 631 -0.97 -2.51 -26.48
N ALA A 632 0.15 -3.15 -26.15
CA ALA A 632 1.04 -2.77 -25.05
C ALA A 632 2.50 -2.94 -25.50
N PRO A 633 3.00 -2.07 -26.38
CA PRO A 633 4.35 -2.20 -26.91
C PRO A 633 5.38 -1.77 -25.86
N TYR A 634 6.50 -2.51 -25.79
CA TYR A 634 7.64 -2.19 -24.93
C TYR A 634 8.95 -2.69 -25.53
N ILE A 635 10.05 -2.13 -25.05
CA ILE A 635 11.42 -2.61 -25.27
C ILE A 635 12.11 -2.73 -23.92
N LYS A 636 12.61 -3.92 -23.61
CA LYS A 636 13.34 -4.20 -22.36
C LYS A 636 14.77 -4.60 -22.69
N PHE A 637 15.73 -3.80 -22.24
CA PHE A 637 17.16 -4.07 -22.32
C PHE A 637 17.63 -4.63 -20.98
N SER A 638 17.97 -5.92 -20.94
CA SER A 638 18.36 -6.61 -19.71
C SER A 638 19.83 -6.91 -19.69
N ARG A 639 20.47 -6.52 -18.60
CA ARG A 639 21.83 -6.87 -18.22
C ARG A 639 22.04 -6.54 -16.75
N ASN A 640 22.70 -7.41 -15.99
CA ASN A 640 23.04 -7.11 -14.59
C ASN A 640 24.37 -6.34 -14.56
N ILE A 641 24.27 -5.03 -14.33
CA ILE A 641 25.42 -4.14 -14.14
C ILE A 641 25.54 -3.85 -12.64
N LYS A 642 26.67 -4.24 -12.03
CA LYS A 642 26.95 -3.99 -10.62
C LYS A 642 27.66 -2.66 -10.44
N VAL A 643 27.17 -1.86 -9.50
CA VAL A 643 27.77 -0.60 -9.06
C VAL A 643 28.31 -0.82 -7.65
N TYR A 644 29.60 -0.85 -7.52
CA TYR A 644 30.29 -1.20 -6.26
C TYR A 644 30.53 -0.03 -5.33
N SER A 645 30.82 1.15 -5.86
CA SER A 645 30.97 2.39 -5.09
C SER A 645 29.64 3.12 -5.02
N LEU A 646 29.45 3.94 -3.99
CA LEU A 646 28.24 4.77 -3.76
C LEU A 646 28.21 5.99 -4.70
N PRO A 647 27.57 5.94 -5.88
CA PRO A 647 27.42 7.12 -6.70
C PRO A 647 26.31 8.02 -6.12
N ASP A 648 26.49 9.32 -6.24
CA ASP A 648 25.42 10.28 -5.93
C ASP A 648 24.28 10.15 -6.95
N THR A 649 24.61 9.81 -8.21
CA THR A 649 23.64 9.71 -9.32
C THR A 649 24.04 8.62 -10.29
N LEU A 650 23.04 7.87 -10.79
CA LEU A 650 23.15 7.08 -12.01
C LEU A 650 22.60 7.88 -13.18
N ARG A 651 23.38 8.02 -14.26
CA ARG A 651 23.06 8.82 -15.43
C ARG A 651 22.90 7.96 -16.67
N LEU A 652 21.75 8.05 -17.33
CA LEU A 652 21.51 7.49 -18.65
C LEU A 652 21.45 8.59 -19.69
N ARG A 653 22.27 8.50 -20.74
CA ARG A 653 22.14 9.30 -21.96
C ARG A 653 21.33 8.50 -22.97
N ILE A 654 20.27 9.10 -23.51
CA ILE A 654 19.37 8.45 -24.46
C ILE A 654 18.90 9.45 -25.52
N ASN A 655 18.98 9.05 -26.80
CA ASN A 655 18.29 9.72 -27.90
C ASN A 655 17.21 8.76 -28.42
N PRO A 656 15.93 9.05 -28.24
CA PRO A 656 14.85 8.16 -28.64
C PRO A 656 14.64 8.13 -30.16
N GLY A 657 15.37 8.96 -30.95
CA GLY A 657 15.05 9.20 -32.34
C GLY A 657 13.62 9.71 -32.52
N ASP A 658 12.89 9.14 -33.45
CA ASP A 658 11.45 9.36 -33.61
C ASP A 658 10.58 8.20 -33.04
N ALA A 659 11.20 7.32 -32.26
CA ALA A 659 10.50 6.24 -31.59
C ALA A 659 9.54 6.79 -30.52
N PRO A 660 8.28 6.29 -30.47
CA PRO A 660 7.27 6.79 -29.54
C PRO A 660 7.48 6.25 -28.11
N VAL A 661 8.52 6.74 -27.42
CA VAL A 661 8.82 6.36 -26.04
C VAL A 661 7.92 7.14 -25.08
N ASN A 662 7.10 6.44 -24.28
CA ASN A 662 6.19 7.04 -23.31
C ASN A 662 6.76 7.07 -21.88
N LYS A 663 7.54 6.04 -21.51
CA LYS A 663 8.15 5.92 -20.18
C LYS A 663 9.51 5.26 -20.28
N VAL A 664 10.43 5.68 -19.42
CA VAL A 664 11.67 4.99 -19.12
C VAL A 664 11.63 4.50 -17.68
N GLN A 665 11.91 3.23 -17.46
CA GLN A 665 11.97 2.61 -16.13
C GLN A 665 13.32 1.93 -15.95
N PHE A 666 13.86 2.02 -14.73
CA PHE A 666 15.06 1.31 -14.31
C PHE A 666 14.67 0.28 -13.26
N TYR A 667 15.10 -0.95 -13.42
CA TYR A 667 15.01 -1.95 -12.37
C TYR A 667 16.33 -2.02 -11.62
N MET A 668 16.26 -1.70 -10.34
CA MET A 668 17.40 -1.69 -9.43
C MET A 668 17.19 -2.75 -8.35
N GLU A 669 18.25 -3.43 -7.98
CA GLU A 669 18.29 -4.39 -6.89
C GLU A 669 19.50 -4.13 -6.00
N SER A 670 19.27 -3.94 -4.70
CA SER A 670 20.34 -3.77 -3.72
C SER A 670 20.84 -5.11 -3.17
N ALA A 671 22.03 -5.14 -2.60
CA ALA A 671 22.62 -6.34 -2.01
C ALA A 671 21.79 -6.88 -0.82
N ASN A 672 21.10 -6.01 -0.08
CA ASN A 672 20.20 -6.36 1.01
C ASN A 672 18.80 -6.80 0.55
N GLY A 673 18.58 -6.95 -0.77
CA GLY A 673 17.38 -7.53 -1.36
C GLY A 673 16.24 -6.56 -1.64
N VAL A 674 16.45 -5.25 -1.50
CA VAL A 674 15.46 -4.24 -1.92
C VAL A 674 15.42 -4.21 -3.45
N LYS A 675 14.20 -4.25 -4.01
CA LYS A 675 13.94 -4.25 -5.46
C LYS A 675 13.00 -3.12 -5.81
N GLU A 676 13.45 -2.23 -6.70
CA GLU A 676 12.68 -1.06 -7.09
C GLU A 676 12.58 -0.92 -8.61
N ASN A 677 11.38 -0.55 -9.09
CA ASN A 677 11.12 -0.13 -10.46
C ASN A 677 10.92 1.39 -10.49
N ILE A 678 11.97 2.11 -10.82
CA ILE A 678 11.95 3.56 -10.82
C ILE A 678 11.49 4.05 -12.18
N THR A 679 10.43 4.83 -12.24
CA THR A 679 9.83 5.35 -13.47
C THR A 679 10.20 6.80 -13.71
N VAL A 680 10.73 7.08 -14.89
CA VAL A 680 10.92 8.42 -15.41
C VAL A 680 9.96 8.66 -16.57
N SER A 681 9.20 9.76 -16.54
CA SER A 681 8.26 10.09 -17.62
C SER A 681 8.99 10.45 -18.92
N ALA A 682 8.49 9.96 -20.07
CA ALA A 682 9.06 10.29 -21.39
C ALA A 682 8.86 11.76 -21.79
N THR A 683 8.06 12.53 -21.08
CA THR A 683 7.96 13.98 -21.32
C THR A 683 9.31 14.70 -21.18
N ALA A 684 10.29 14.08 -20.55
CA ALA A 684 11.67 14.56 -20.49
C ALA A 684 12.48 14.25 -21.77
N LEU A 685 11.99 13.41 -22.70
CA LEU A 685 12.69 13.00 -23.91
C LEU A 685 12.21 13.81 -25.12
N GLU A 686 13.13 14.57 -25.72
CA GLU A 686 12.86 15.26 -26.95
C GLU A 686 13.14 14.35 -28.18
N PRO A 687 12.25 14.24 -29.19
CA PRO A 687 12.50 13.45 -30.38
C PRO A 687 13.77 13.89 -31.12
N ASN A 688 14.56 12.92 -31.57
CA ASN A 688 15.82 13.13 -32.31
C ASN A 688 16.87 13.97 -31.55
N LYS A 689 16.77 14.06 -30.22
CA LYS A 689 17.70 14.80 -29.38
C LYS A 689 18.19 13.92 -28.24
N GLU A 690 19.48 13.97 -27.95
CA GLU A 690 20.02 13.34 -26.75
C GLU A 690 19.44 14.00 -25.49
N SER A 691 18.90 13.19 -24.62
CA SER A 691 18.39 13.55 -23.30
C SER A 691 19.26 12.89 -22.23
N VAL A 692 19.44 13.57 -21.10
CA VAL A 692 20.11 13.05 -19.93
C VAL A 692 19.07 12.74 -18.88
N ILE A 693 19.05 11.49 -18.38
CA ILE A 693 18.21 11.07 -17.29
C ILE A 693 19.10 10.80 -16.09
N ASP A 694 18.98 11.63 -15.08
CA ASP A 694 19.66 11.50 -13.80
C ASP A 694 18.75 10.86 -12.78
N LEU A 695 19.24 9.78 -12.17
CA LEU A 695 18.60 9.05 -11.10
C LEU A 695 19.43 9.24 -9.83
N ALA A 696 19.01 10.17 -8.97
CA ALA A 696 19.65 10.39 -7.68
C ALA A 696 19.53 9.13 -6.81
N THR A 697 20.66 8.64 -6.30
CA THR A 697 20.71 7.37 -5.57
C THR A 697 19.89 7.43 -4.28
N ASP A 698 19.87 8.56 -3.59
CA ASP A 698 19.08 8.81 -2.37
C ASP A 698 17.57 8.79 -2.58
N SER A 699 17.11 8.93 -3.83
CA SER A 699 15.68 8.90 -4.15
C SER A 699 15.04 7.51 -4.04
N TRP A 700 15.81 6.44 -4.02
CA TRP A 700 15.35 5.06 -4.01
C TRP A 700 16.17 4.12 -3.11
N CYS A 701 17.32 4.54 -2.64
CA CYS A 701 18.22 3.79 -1.77
C CYS A 701 18.73 4.72 -0.67
N ASN A 702 18.75 4.25 0.56
CA ASN A 702 19.43 4.98 1.63
C ASN A 702 20.93 4.87 1.43
N ILE A 703 21.58 5.94 0.95
CA ILE A 703 23.02 5.98 0.68
C ILE A 703 23.88 5.84 1.95
N SER A 704 23.31 6.09 3.12
CA SER A 704 23.98 5.82 4.40
C SER A 704 23.93 4.34 4.81
N ASP A 705 23.08 3.52 4.15
CA ASP A 705 23.02 2.08 4.34
C ASP A 705 23.95 1.37 3.35
N ILE A 706 25.20 1.20 3.76
CA ILE A 706 26.23 0.54 2.96
C ILE A 706 25.92 -0.93 2.65
N SER A 707 25.00 -1.56 3.39
CA SER A 707 24.51 -2.92 3.12
C SER A 707 23.75 -3.04 1.80
N SER A 708 23.30 -1.92 1.26
CA SER A 708 22.66 -1.86 -0.04
C SER A 708 23.61 -2.15 -1.21
N PHE A 709 24.93 -2.11 -1.01
CA PHE A 709 25.91 -2.25 -2.08
C PHE A 709 26.57 -3.65 -2.13
N PRO A 710 26.89 -4.16 -3.33
CA PRO A 710 26.75 -3.49 -4.64
C PRO A 710 25.27 -3.41 -5.09
N ILE A 711 24.92 -2.28 -5.70
CA ILE A 711 23.64 -2.13 -6.37
C ILE A 711 23.73 -2.76 -7.76
N THR A 712 22.66 -3.41 -8.19
CA THR A 712 22.56 -4.00 -9.53
C THR A 712 21.50 -3.28 -10.35
N LEU A 713 21.89 -2.67 -11.47
CA LEU A 713 20.99 -2.27 -12.55
C LEU A 713 20.66 -3.52 -13.36
N GLY A 714 19.45 -4.05 -13.23
CA GLY A 714 19.05 -5.30 -13.85
C GLY A 714 18.50 -5.12 -15.26
N TYR A 715 17.73 -4.05 -15.51
CA TYR A 715 17.25 -3.70 -16.85
C TYR A 715 16.82 -2.25 -16.98
N ILE A 716 16.79 -1.79 -18.23
CA ILE A 716 16.15 -0.55 -18.67
C ILE A 716 14.91 -0.96 -19.47
N TYR A 717 13.75 -0.42 -19.12
CA TYR A 717 12.48 -0.76 -19.73
C TYR A 717 11.84 0.49 -20.34
N LEU A 718 11.58 0.45 -21.65
CA LEU A 718 10.91 1.50 -22.38
C LEU A 718 9.45 1.09 -22.63
N THR A 719 8.50 1.80 -22.06
CA THR A 719 7.10 1.68 -22.47
C THR A 719 6.91 2.51 -23.73
N MET A 720 6.42 1.88 -24.79
CA MET A 720 6.28 2.50 -26.09
C MET A 720 4.84 2.93 -26.37
N GLY A 721 4.66 3.99 -27.14
CA GLY A 721 3.40 4.31 -27.80
C GLY A 721 3.17 3.45 -29.06
N ALA A 722 2.09 3.72 -29.79
CA ALA A 722 1.77 3.03 -31.03
C ALA A 722 2.85 3.25 -32.10
N SER A 723 3.50 2.18 -32.54
CA SER A 723 4.45 2.20 -33.65
C SER A 723 3.74 2.03 -35.00
N THR A 724 4.22 2.74 -36.01
CA THR A 724 3.77 2.54 -37.41
C THR A 724 4.30 1.20 -37.91
N SER A 725 3.43 0.33 -38.39
CA SER A 725 3.82 -0.97 -38.90
C SER A 725 4.71 -0.83 -40.15
N GLY A 726 5.85 -1.54 -40.15
CA GLY A 726 6.84 -1.50 -41.18
C GLY A 726 7.79 -0.29 -41.20
N LYS A 727 7.56 0.70 -40.32
CA LYS A 727 8.50 1.81 -40.16
C LYS A 727 9.69 1.39 -39.30
N GLU A 728 10.89 1.79 -39.76
CA GLU A 728 12.11 1.62 -38.99
C GLU A 728 12.30 2.78 -37.98
N TYR A 729 12.73 2.42 -36.79
CA TYR A 729 13.05 3.34 -35.68
C TYR A 729 14.43 3.06 -35.13
N THR A 730 15.10 4.08 -34.65
CA THR A 730 16.41 3.96 -34.00
C THR A 730 16.39 4.65 -32.63
N ILE A 731 16.91 3.96 -31.62
CA ILE A 731 17.10 4.48 -30.27
C ILE A 731 18.58 4.35 -29.93
N ASP A 732 19.21 5.46 -29.58
CA ASP A 732 20.62 5.52 -29.19
C ASP A 732 20.75 5.67 -27.68
N MET A 733 21.61 4.90 -27.06
CA MET A 733 22.02 5.00 -25.67
C MET A 733 23.53 5.17 -25.62
N PRO A 734 24.03 6.43 -25.72
CA PRO A 734 25.46 6.72 -25.80
C PRO A 734 26.25 6.35 -24.54
N GLY A 735 25.60 6.28 -23.36
CA GLY A 735 26.31 5.91 -22.15
C GLY A 735 25.39 5.71 -20.94
N ILE A 736 25.88 4.92 -19.99
CA ILE A 736 25.38 4.78 -18.62
C ILE A 736 26.56 5.08 -17.71
N GLU A 737 26.41 6.06 -16.84
CA GLU A 737 27.50 6.58 -15.99
C GLU A 737 27.09 6.56 -14.51
N ALA A 738 28.06 6.29 -13.62
CA ALA A 738 27.99 6.61 -12.21
C ALA A 738 28.60 7.99 -11.98
N VAL A 739 27.93 8.87 -11.26
CA VAL A 739 28.37 10.24 -10.97
C VAL A 739 28.73 10.34 -9.49
N TYR A 740 29.92 10.84 -9.21
CA TYR A 740 30.48 11.01 -7.86
C TYR A 740 30.80 12.49 -7.62
N ASP A 741 29.91 13.22 -6.98
CA ASP A 741 30.03 14.68 -6.79
C ASP A 741 31.19 15.06 -5.84
N ALA A 742 31.58 14.17 -4.93
CA ALA A 742 32.74 14.38 -4.05
C ALA A 742 34.08 14.30 -4.77
N VAL A 743 34.14 13.69 -5.95
CA VAL A 743 35.39 13.59 -6.74
C VAL A 743 35.63 14.90 -7.47
N LYS A 744 36.66 15.65 -7.01
CA LYS A 744 37.07 16.84 -7.73
C LYS A 744 37.84 16.44 -8.99
N GLU A 745 37.40 16.89 -10.15
CA GLU A 745 38.11 16.71 -11.40
C GLU A 745 39.49 17.36 -11.30
N THR A 746 40.56 16.55 -11.27
CA THR A 746 41.91 17.03 -11.38
C THR A 746 42.26 17.22 -12.86
N GLY A 747 42.12 18.46 -13.38
CA GLY A 747 42.72 18.88 -14.63
C GLY A 747 41.98 18.70 -15.94
N GLY A 748 40.69 18.49 -15.91
CA GLY A 748 39.82 18.63 -17.11
C GLY A 748 39.03 19.93 -17.07
N VAL A 749 38.88 20.65 -18.19
CA VAL A 749 37.97 21.79 -18.29
C VAL A 749 36.55 21.19 -18.25
N GLY A 750 35.97 21.07 -17.04
CA GLY A 750 34.61 20.61 -16.82
C GLY A 750 33.60 21.47 -17.58
N ALA A 751 32.54 20.87 -18.07
CA ALA A 751 31.41 21.59 -18.65
C ALA A 751 30.95 22.67 -17.65
N VAL A 752 30.86 23.91 -18.11
CA VAL A 752 30.43 25.07 -17.31
C VAL A 752 28.99 24.79 -16.82
N ASP A 753 28.84 24.67 -15.53
CA ASP A 753 27.54 24.58 -14.85
C ASP A 753 26.66 25.80 -15.24
N ALA A 754 25.54 25.60 -15.90
CA ALA A 754 24.71 26.66 -16.47
C ALA A 754 24.04 27.55 -15.42
N ASP A 755 24.17 27.27 -14.13
CA ASP A 755 23.45 27.98 -13.04
C ASP A 755 24.30 28.95 -12.20
N LYS A 756 25.60 29.23 -12.56
CA LYS A 756 26.41 30.20 -11.83
C LYS A 756 26.65 31.43 -12.69
N GLN A 757 26.11 32.53 -12.24
CA GLN A 757 26.28 33.93 -12.71
C GLN A 757 26.98 34.06 -14.05
N SER A 758 26.21 34.14 -15.14
CA SER A 758 26.76 34.45 -16.47
C SER A 758 27.28 35.88 -16.50
N PHE A 759 28.54 36.06 -16.91
CA PHE A 759 29.06 37.36 -17.23
C PHE A 759 29.18 37.56 -18.73
N VAL A 760 29.22 38.81 -19.16
CA VAL A 760 29.25 39.16 -20.58
C VAL A 760 30.67 39.52 -20.96
N ILE A 761 31.20 38.92 -22.04
CA ILE A 761 32.44 39.27 -22.71
C ILE A 761 32.10 39.82 -24.10
N ALA A 762 32.39 41.09 -24.37
CA ALA A 762 32.11 41.67 -25.69
C ALA A 762 33.24 42.62 -26.14
N PRO A 763 33.57 42.58 -27.42
CA PRO A 763 33.19 41.64 -28.46
C PRO A 763 33.86 40.24 -28.28
N ASN A 764 33.17 39.20 -28.58
CA ASN A 764 33.71 37.83 -28.61
C ASN A 764 33.04 37.03 -29.76
N PRO A 765 33.78 36.65 -30.82
CA PRO A 765 35.22 36.80 -31.04
C PRO A 765 35.69 38.26 -31.17
N VAL A 766 36.94 38.52 -30.80
CA VAL A 766 37.60 39.83 -30.85
C VAL A 766 38.73 39.80 -31.83
N LYS A 767 38.97 40.92 -32.58
CA LYS A 767 40.17 41.10 -33.39
C LYS A 767 41.37 41.41 -32.51
N ARG A 768 42.52 40.76 -32.77
CA ARG A 768 43.74 41.01 -32.05
C ARG A 768 44.07 42.52 -32.04
N GLY A 769 44.43 43.04 -30.89
CA GLY A 769 44.72 44.44 -30.64
C GLY A 769 43.49 45.28 -30.29
N ALA A 770 42.30 44.76 -30.41
CA ALA A 770 41.08 45.45 -29.96
C ALA A 770 40.84 45.19 -28.45
N ASP A 771 40.08 46.07 -27.83
CA ASP A 771 39.67 45.95 -26.44
C ASP A 771 38.49 45.03 -26.26
N VAL A 772 38.46 44.31 -25.17
CA VAL A 772 37.37 43.43 -24.70
C VAL A 772 36.87 43.97 -23.38
N GLU A 773 35.58 44.05 -23.27
CA GLU A 773 34.87 44.42 -22.04
C GLU A 773 34.22 43.19 -21.40
N VAL A 774 34.48 43.00 -20.10
CA VAL A 774 33.94 41.97 -19.24
C VAL A 774 33.02 42.63 -18.23
N LYS A 775 31.77 42.21 -18.16
CA LYS A 775 30.74 42.72 -17.23
C LYS A 775 30.24 41.62 -16.30
N LEU A 776 30.42 41.82 -14.99
CA LEU A 776 29.83 41.01 -13.92
C LEU A 776 29.66 41.85 -12.66
N ALA A 777 28.45 41.91 -12.12
CA ALA A 777 28.16 42.62 -10.87
C ALA A 777 28.99 42.04 -9.71
N GLY A 778 29.67 42.91 -8.96
CA GLY A 778 30.50 42.52 -7.82
C GLY A 778 31.84 41.83 -8.16
N ALA A 779 32.31 41.96 -9.42
CA ALA A 779 33.62 41.45 -9.81
C ALA A 779 34.78 42.16 -9.06
N SER A 780 35.73 41.35 -8.53
CA SER A 780 36.94 41.85 -7.84
C SER A 780 38.20 41.67 -8.69
N ALA A 781 38.22 40.62 -9.53
CA ALA A 781 39.37 40.37 -10.43
C ALA A 781 38.92 39.66 -11.71
N VAL A 782 39.61 39.94 -12.82
CA VAL A 782 39.49 39.19 -14.08
C VAL A 782 40.84 38.57 -14.39
N LYS A 783 40.86 37.28 -14.65
CA LYS A 783 42.07 36.50 -15.00
C LYS A 783 41.89 35.89 -16.38
N ILE A 784 42.96 35.88 -17.18
CA ILE A 784 42.98 35.30 -18.52
C ILE A 784 44.01 34.19 -18.54
N PHE A 785 43.55 33.01 -18.94
CA PHE A 785 44.38 31.81 -19.07
C PHE A 785 44.48 31.37 -20.53
N ASP A 786 45.56 30.76 -20.92
CA ASP A 786 45.59 29.99 -22.15
C ASP A 786 44.85 28.67 -22.04
N ILE A 787 44.72 27.91 -23.15
CA ILE A 787 44.05 26.61 -23.16
C ILE A 787 44.79 25.52 -22.37
N ALA A 788 46.06 25.73 -22.00
CA ALA A 788 46.84 24.85 -21.15
C ALA A 788 46.70 25.20 -19.64
N GLY A 789 45.92 26.24 -19.31
CA GLY A 789 45.68 26.69 -17.93
C GLY A 789 46.73 27.63 -17.38
N ALA A 790 47.72 28.12 -18.20
CA ALA A 790 48.70 29.10 -17.75
C ALA A 790 48.07 30.51 -17.66
N LEU A 791 48.30 31.21 -16.54
CA LEU A 791 47.84 32.58 -16.35
C LEU A 791 48.59 33.53 -17.26
N ILE A 792 47.89 34.21 -18.16
CA ILE A 792 48.45 35.18 -19.12
C ILE A 792 48.33 36.60 -18.61
N ALA A 793 47.23 36.94 -17.98
CA ALA A 793 46.96 38.28 -17.47
C ALA A 793 45.99 38.24 -16.30
N GLU A 794 46.17 39.19 -15.37
CA GLU A 794 45.23 39.41 -14.26
C GLU A 794 45.01 40.93 -14.10
N LYS A 795 43.79 41.35 -13.87
CA LYS A 795 43.43 42.73 -13.62
C LYS A 795 42.38 42.83 -12.51
N ALA A 796 42.68 43.65 -11.51
CA ALA A 796 41.70 44.01 -10.48
C ALA A 796 40.56 44.83 -11.10
N VAL A 797 39.36 44.63 -10.58
CA VAL A 797 38.14 45.28 -11.07
C VAL A 797 37.61 46.24 -10.01
N GLU A 798 37.41 47.49 -10.36
CA GLU A 798 36.70 48.46 -9.55
C GLU A 798 35.31 48.71 -10.20
N GLY A 799 34.27 48.22 -9.57
CA GLY A 799 32.90 48.24 -10.10
C GLY A 799 32.51 46.99 -10.90
N ASP A 800 31.55 47.11 -11.79
CA ASP A 800 30.92 45.97 -12.48
C ASP A 800 31.47 45.67 -13.88
N THR A 801 32.53 46.39 -14.31
CA THR A 801 33.09 46.31 -15.67
C THR A 801 34.61 46.35 -15.66
N CYS A 802 35.22 45.45 -16.41
CA CYS A 802 36.67 45.48 -16.69
C CYS A 802 36.92 45.50 -18.19
N ARG A 803 37.83 46.38 -18.64
CA ARG A 803 38.33 46.41 -20.02
C ARG A 803 39.78 46.00 -20.08
N PHE A 804 40.15 45.18 -21.05
CA PHE A 804 41.53 44.80 -21.33
C PHE A 804 41.79 44.76 -22.84
N SER A 805 43.04 45.04 -23.22
CA SER A 805 43.49 44.97 -24.62
C SER A 805 43.94 43.58 -24.97
N THR A 806 43.57 43.07 -26.15
CA THR A 806 44.05 41.79 -26.67
C THR A 806 45.35 41.91 -27.44
N ALA A 807 46.05 43.10 -27.41
CA ALA A 807 47.29 43.29 -28.16
C ALA A 807 48.43 42.32 -27.79
N ALA A 808 48.47 41.89 -26.50
CA ALA A 808 49.42 40.92 -26.00
C ALA A 808 49.04 39.46 -26.24
N LEU A 809 47.81 39.20 -26.71
CA LEU A 809 47.32 37.84 -26.95
C LEU A 809 47.56 37.45 -28.41
N SER A 810 48.01 36.24 -28.65
CA SER A 810 48.08 35.65 -29.99
C SER A 810 46.66 35.26 -30.47
N ALA A 811 46.50 35.09 -31.78
CA ALA A 811 45.24 34.50 -32.30
C ALA A 811 45.06 33.11 -31.70
N GLY A 812 43.88 32.88 -31.13
CA GLY A 812 43.59 31.59 -30.44
C GLY A 812 42.41 31.68 -29.46
N ALA A 813 42.22 30.62 -28.70
CA ALA A 813 41.21 30.53 -27.66
C ALA A 813 41.85 30.76 -26.25
N TYR A 814 41.13 31.46 -25.39
CA TYR A 814 41.54 31.80 -24.03
C TYR A 814 40.36 31.54 -23.08
N ILE A 815 40.68 31.30 -21.82
CA ILE A 815 39.67 31.20 -20.76
C ILE A 815 39.75 32.50 -19.93
N VAL A 816 38.66 33.20 -19.83
CA VAL A 816 38.51 34.38 -18.98
C VAL A 816 37.76 33.97 -17.73
N THR A 817 38.36 34.12 -16.57
CA THR A 817 37.72 33.85 -15.26
C THR A 817 37.51 35.15 -14.53
N VAL A 818 36.31 35.37 -14.04
CA VAL A 818 35.95 36.51 -13.18
C VAL A 818 35.74 36.01 -11.77
N GLU A 819 36.39 36.67 -10.81
CA GLU A 819 36.30 36.39 -9.39
C GLU A 819 35.56 37.53 -8.68
N THR A 820 34.60 37.24 -7.83
CA THR A 820 33.86 38.24 -7.03
C THR A 820 34.53 38.46 -5.67
N ALA A 821 34.20 39.56 -5.00
CA ALA A 821 34.67 39.87 -3.64
C ALA A 821 34.29 38.79 -2.60
N THR A 822 33.28 38.00 -2.87
CA THR A 822 32.81 36.87 -2.03
C THR A 822 33.51 35.55 -2.34
N GLY A 823 34.47 35.53 -3.32
CA GLY A 823 35.24 34.36 -3.71
C GLY A 823 34.55 33.46 -4.76
N SER A 824 33.37 33.82 -5.24
CA SER A 824 32.70 33.10 -6.34
C SER A 824 33.46 33.34 -7.65
N LYS A 825 33.54 32.29 -8.50
CA LYS A 825 34.25 32.34 -9.79
C LYS A 825 33.33 31.98 -10.92
N ALA A 826 33.39 32.71 -12.02
CA ALA A 826 32.75 32.38 -13.28
C ALA A 826 33.75 32.39 -14.40
N SER A 827 33.64 31.49 -15.38
CA SER A 827 34.59 31.40 -16.50
C SER A 827 33.87 31.35 -17.84
N ALA A 828 34.48 31.97 -18.85
CA ALA A 828 33.96 31.96 -20.23
C ALA A 828 35.07 31.91 -21.24
N LYS A 829 34.82 31.44 -22.46
CA LYS A 829 35.74 31.33 -23.56
C LYS A 829 35.83 32.69 -24.29
N LEU A 830 37.06 33.19 -24.52
CA LEU A 830 37.38 34.31 -25.39
C LEU A 830 38.09 33.80 -26.65
N ILE A 831 37.66 34.23 -27.81
CA ILE A 831 38.33 33.93 -29.09
C ILE A 831 38.94 35.21 -29.64
N VAL A 832 40.29 35.19 -29.82
CA VAL A 832 41.05 36.26 -30.46
C VAL A 832 41.37 35.84 -31.92
N LYS A 833 40.97 36.68 -32.89
CA LYS A 833 41.15 36.43 -34.33
C LYS A 833 42.31 37.28 -34.84
#